data_fe5966cc9e5f51f8760f778dbe66ff87
#
_entry.id   fe5966cc9e5f51f8760f778dbe66ff87
#
_cell.length_a   1.000
_cell.length_b   1.000
_cell.length_c   1.000
_cell.angle_alpha   90.00
_cell.angle_beta   90.00
_cell.angle_gamma   90.00
#
_symmetry.space_group_name_H-M   'P 1'
#
loop_
_entity.id
_entity.type
_entity.pdbx_description
1 polymer ?
#
loop_
_entity_poly.entity_id
_entity_poly.type
_entity_poly.pdbx_seq_one_letter_code
_entity_poly.pdbx_strand_id
1 'polypeptide(L)'
;MRRGRVFESYARARFTVAAYGLGALLRLQAYRHPAFRQQLEAQDLTAQLKLKDGSRGRYYAFSSGKVLSKRGLHTRPDVVMAFQDAHVAARVMRPKRDRLEFLNAAKNSQLSLEGPGHLVTHFSNALTGMFSAGWKYGMKRPGGVVRYTSNTNGGPVFVDVKDGKIVRITPLEFDESDAASWTIRARGRSFTPPRKTTVSPHALAWKSLVYSPDRILYPLKRVDFDVNGAPGSTGPGGRNTQSRGVSGYQRISWDEALDIVAGEIKRVRREYGPGAVMSGAGSHHTWGVLGYWMSARLRFLNSIGFTPVVGNPDSWEGWFWGAVHHWGQSGRLGGGETYSTVEDLLQNAEMVVFWSSDPEATSGVYGAQEGTVRRAWLKELGIPVVHIDPYFNHTAAWMGGKWFAPRPGTDSAMVLAIAYVWVTEDLYDKQYVAARTVGFDKWKAYVLGEEDGVAKTPEWQEHETGVPARELRALARDWGSKRTYLSPGGVVGFGGACRTSTGTDWARGMVCLMAMQGLGKPGVNMGCLQQGTPVDTHFYFPGYAEGGMSGDLEFTALPVQLYQRMPQLISMNTVAQGIPRLKLPEAVLEGHADGYVSDPKAAQKQFLKFGYPAPGHALVKMYYKYGGSHMGTMVDTNRYARMYASKDLEFVVNQSIWMEGEAKFADVILPACTSFERWDIGEFASSGGVVEHSFTQCNHRVAVMQHKCIEPLGESRSDFQIFLALAERLGLTAAYSEGSSELDWCQRLFEATDLPKVISWKDFLHKGYYVVPPLPEEGRDPVSYRWFAEDRLKDTPELTPLPADYGEEWHRGLQTQSGKLEFESSSLKRFDPDDPERPPIMTYRESWEGPHAAELFSRYPLQLVSPHPRYSFHTQQDAKHGALNDVVDHRVFVSGRDGNKGHYYWIARLNPTDAHARDIGENDLIRLFNDRGGVICVAHLTERVRPGVVHSYESSAIYEPVGAPGESDDRGGCVNILTPSRMLIHRSHGMAANSCLIEVEKWVDAAPRA
;
A
#
# COMPACT_ATOMS: atom_id res chain seq x y z
N MET A 1 -7.30 36.55 -49.72
CA MET A 1 -8.39 37.04 -48.78
C MET A 1 -9.75 36.35 -48.97
N ARG A 2 -10.30 36.11 -50.18
CA ARG A 2 -11.61 35.40 -50.35
C ARG A 2 -11.63 33.96 -49.82
N ARG A 3 -10.61 33.15 -50.06
CA ARG A 3 -10.55 31.75 -49.55
C ARG A 3 -10.55 31.67 -47.99
N GLY A 4 -9.85 32.54 -47.28
CA GLY A 4 -9.82 32.54 -45.79
C GLY A 4 -11.19 32.87 -45.17
N ARG A 5 -11.96 33.84 -45.75
CA ARG A 5 -13.32 34.19 -45.29
C ARG A 5 -14.33 33.03 -45.48
N VAL A 6 -14.19 32.25 -46.54
CA VAL A 6 -15.06 31.09 -46.79
C VAL A 6 -14.77 29.97 -45.76
N PHE A 7 -13.50 29.68 -45.48
CA PHE A 7 -13.12 28.66 -44.48
C PHE A 7 -13.58 29.06 -43.07
N GLU A 8 -13.45 30.33 -42.72
CA GLU A 8 -13.91 30.80 -41.41
C GLU A 8 -15.43 30.78 -41.26
N SER A 9 -16.16 31.18 -42.29
CA SER A 9 -17.62 31.09 -42.36
C SER A 9 -18.10 29.64 -42.19
N TYR A 10 -17.40 28.69 -42.83
CA TYR A 10 -17.69 27.27 -42.74
C TYR A 10 -17.43 26.71 -41.32
N ALA A 11 -16.31 27.06 -40.68
CA ALA A 11 -16.00 26.65 -39.31
C ALA A 11 -17.03 27.18 -38.29
N ARG A 12 -17.45 28.45 -38.45
CA ARG A 12 -18.52 29.07 -37.62
C ARG A 12 -19.88 28.39 -37.83
N ALA A 13 -20.21 27.99 -39.04
CA ALA A 13 -21.42 27.21 -39.32
C ALA A 13 -21.37 25.85 -38.66
N ARG A 14 -20.24 25.13 -38.76
CA ARG A 14 -20.01 23.84 -38.07
C ARG A 14 -20.14 23.93 -36.54
N PHE A 15 -19.55 24.95 -35.93
CA PHE A 15 -19.74 25.19 -34.49
C PHE A 15 -21.21 25.35 -34.13
N THR A 16 -21.95 26.18 -34.91
CA THR A 16 -23.37 26.40 -34.66
C THR A 16 -24.20 25.13 -34.73
N VAL A 17 -23.92 24.29 -35.77
CA VAL A 17 -24.59 23.00 -35.97
C VAL A 17 -24.23 22.02 -34.84
N ALA A 18 -22.95 21.91 -34.49
CA ALA A 18 -22.51 21.02 -33.42
C ALA A 18 -23.13 21.42 -32.05
N ALA A 19 -23.12 22.70 -31.71
CA ALA A 19 -23.75 23.19 -30.48
C ALA A 19 -25.27 22.98 -30.48
N TYR A 20 -25.95 23.09 -31.63
CA TYR A 20 -27.37 22.74 -31.74
C TYR A 20 -27.60 21.24 -31.55
N GLY A 21 -26.82 20.42 -32.27
CA GLY A 21 -26.88 18.95 -32.17
C GLY A 21 -26.67 18.43 -30.75
N LEU A 22 -25.73 19.04 -30.03
CA LEU A 22 -25.46 18.71 -28.60
C LEU A 22 -26.71 18.92 -27.73
N GLY A 23 -27.38 20.06 -27.84
CA GLY A 23 -28.60 20.33 -27.10
C GLY A 23 -29.79 19.45 -27.53
N ALA A 24 -29.87 19.07 -28.79
CA ALA A 24 -30.86 18.13 -29.27
C ALA A 24 -30.62 16.71 -28.68
N LEU A 25 -29.37 16.28 -28.66
CA LEU A 25 -28.98 14.99 -28.14
C LEU A 25 -29.19 14.89 -26.64
N LEU A 26 -28.80 15.93 -25.86
CA LEU A 26 -29.06 16.02 -24.42
C LEU A 26 -30.56 15.82 -24.10
N ARG A 27 -31.43 16.50 -24.84
CA ARG A 27 -32.90 16.36 -24.68
C ARG A 27 -33.40 14.98 -25.03
N LEU A 28 -32.94 14.42 -26.15
CA LEU A 28 -33.35 13.10 -26.62
C LEU A 28 -32.95 12.01 -25.58
N GLN A 29 -31.73 12.10 -25.10
CA GLN A 29 -31.22 11.13 -24.10
C GLN A 29 -31.94 11.28 -22.74
N ALA A 30 -32.17 12.50 -22.27
CA ALA A 30 -32.96 12.72 -21.06
C ALA A 30 -34.40 12.21 -21.17
N TYR A 31 -34.99 12.27 -22.39
CA TYR A 31 -36.31 11.72 -22.66
C TYR A 31 -36.31 10.20 -22.69
N ARG A 32 -35.33 9.60 -23.34
CA ARG A 32 -35.26 8.16 -23.56
C ARG A 32 -34.73 7.34 -22.38
N HIS A 33 -33.90 7.95 -21.53
CA HIS A 33 -33.18 7.24 -20.47
C HIS A 33 -33.46 7.86 -19.09
N PRO A 34 -34.33 7.24 -18.28
CA PRO A 34 -34.69 7.74 -16.94
C PRO A 34 -33.47 7.97 -16.04
N ALA A 35 -32.49 7.08 -16.05
CA ALA A 35 -31.26 7.22 -15.26
C ALA A 35 -30.44 8.48 -15.65
N PHE A 36 -30.34 8.77 -16.95
CA PHE A 36 -29.69 10.00 -17.40
C PHE A 36 -30.49 11.25 -17.02
N ARG A 37 -31.80 11.18 -17.09
CA ARG A 37 -32.66 12.27 -16.59
C ARG A 37 -32.46 12.50 -15.11
N GLN A 38 -32.44 11.44 -14.30
CA GLN A 38 -32.19 11.54 -12.85
C GLN A 38 -30.80 12.15 -12.56
N GLN A 39 -29.79 11.81 -13.36
CA GLN A 39 -28.47 12.45 -13.28
C GLN A 39 -28.57 13.96 -13.50
N LEU A 40 -29.37 14.41 -14.47
CA LEU A 40 -29.57 15.84 -14.73
C LEU A 40 -30.43 16.53 -13.65
N GLU A 41 -31.28 15.80 -12.95
CA GLU A 41 -32.09 16.32 -11.83
C GLU A 41 -31.27 16.67 -10.60
N ALA A 42 -30.07 16.11 -10.46
CA ALA A 42 -29.20 16.31 -9.29
C ALA A 42 -28.76 17.77 -9.10
N GLN A 43 -28.72 18.57 -10.18
CA GLN A 43 -28.26 19.94 -10.10
C GLN A 43 -28.84 20.79 -11.23
N ASP A 44 -29.57 21.86 -10.89
CA ASP A 44 -29.98 22.88 -11.84
C ASP A 44 -28.80 23.83 -12.18
N LEU A 45 -28.60 24.12 -13.45
CA LEU A 45 -27.56 25.05 -13.90
C LEU A 45 -27.82 25.57 -15.32
N THR A 46 -27.17 26.69 -15.68
CA THR A 46 -27.10 27.19 -17.04
C THR A 46 -25.67 27.12 -17.57
N ALA A 47 -25.45 26.23 -18.51
CA ALA A 47 -24.14 26.09 -19.18
C ALA A 47 -24.14 26.79 -20.54
N GLN A 48 -23.02 27.44 -20.87
CA GLN A 48 -22.86 28.16 -22.12
C GLN A 48 -21.63 27.73 -22.90
N LEU A 49 -21.82 27.41 -24.17
CA LEU A 49 -20.74 27.26 -25.13
C LEU A 49 -20.65 28.54 -25.97
N LYS A 50 -19.43 29.13 -26.07
CA LYS A 50 -19.21 30.32 -26.89
C LYS A 50 -17.83 30.31 -27.55
N LEU A 51 -17.70 31.15 -28.59
CA LEU A 51 -16.39 31.60 -29.04
C LEU A 51 -15.92 32.74 -28.17
N LYS A 52 -14.60 32.85 -27.93
CA LYS A 52 -14.03 33.93 -27.08
C LYS A 52 -14.33 35.34 -27.60
N ASP A 53 -14.49 35.49 -28.93
CA ASP A 53 -14.86 36.77 -29.57
C ASP A 53 -16.35 37.15 -29.36
N GLY A 54 -17.12 36.28 -28.71
CA GLY A 54 -18.56 36.51 -28.48
C GLY A 54 -19.46 36.43 -29.73
N SER A 55 -18.91 36.19 -30.91
CA SER A 55 -19.66 36.21 -32.17
C SER A 55 -20.65 35.07 -32.35
N ARG A 56 -20.47 33.97 -31.63
CA ARG A 56 -21.34 32.80 -31.64
C ARG A 56 -21.38 32.17 -30.27
N GLY A 57 -22.55 31.68 -29.86
CA GLY A 57 -22.76 30.94 -28.63
C GLY A 57 -24.13 30.26 -28.60
N ARG A 58 -24.25 29.35 -27.68
CA ARG A 58 -25.48 28.66 -27.32
C ARG A 58 -25.44 28.30 -25.84
N TYR A 59 -26.56 28.44 -25.16
CA TYR A 59 -26.64 28.01 -23.78
C TYR A 59 -27.68 26.91 -23.57
N TYR A 60 -27.49 26.16 -22.51
CA TYR A 60 -28.29 25.03 -22.07
C TYR A 60 -28.67 25.25 -20.64
N ALA A 61 -29.98 25.40 -20.37
CA ALA A 61 -30.49 25.46 -19.01
C ALA A 61 -31.02 24.08 -18.61
N PHE A 62 -30.46 23.56 -17.55
CA PHE A 62 -30.85 22.31 -16.92
C PHE A 62 -31.74 22.65 -15.74
N SER A 63 -32.94 22.08 -15.68
CA SER A 63 -33.84 22.27 -14.56
C SER A 63 -34.78 21.06 -14.46
N SER A 64 -34.79 20.47 -13.27
CA SER A 64 -35.63 19.29 -12.96
C SER A 64 -35.48 18.17 -14.03
N GLY A 65 -34.26 17.87 -14.45
CA GLY A 65 -33.92 16.86 -15.45
C GLY A 65 -34.30 17.21 -16.89
N LYS A 66 -34.81 18.41 -17.14
CA LYS A 66 -35.11 18.93 -18.50
C LYS A 66 -33.99 19.82 -18.98
N VAL A 67 -33.76 19.80 -20.28
CA VAL A 67 -32.72 20.62 -20.91
C VAL A 67 -33.38 21.60 -21.91
N LEU A 68 -33.25 22.85 -21.66
CA LEU A 68 -33.62 23.93 -22.58
C LEU A 68 -32.35 24.38 -23.34
N SER A 69 -32.39 24.40 -24.66
CA SER A 69 -31.26 24.83 -25.51
C SER A 69 -31.66 26.05 -26.35
N LYS A 70 -30.99 27.15 -26.17
CA LYS A 70 -31.25 28.42 -26.88
C LYS A 70 -30.00 28.96 -27.58
N ARG A 71 -30.17 29.56 -28.73
CA ARG A 71 -29.11 30.25 -29.50
C ARG A 71 -28.80 31.58 -28.84
N GLY A 72 -27.55 31.99 -28.82
CA GLY A 72 -27.09 33.27 -28.27
C GLY A 72 -26.31 33.09 -26.96
N LEU A 73 -25.97 34.17 -26.31
CA LEU A 73 -25.28 34.22 -25.06
C LEU A 73 -26.28 34.52 -23.91
N HIS A 74 -26.11 33.81 -22.81
CA HIS A 74 -26.85 34.07 -21.58
C HIS A 74 -26.10 35.13 -20.77
N THR A 75 -26.84 35.99 -20.09
CA THR A 75 -26.27 37.13 -19.36
C THR A 75 -25.54 36.72 -18.08
N ARG A 76 -25.98 35.60 -17.47
CA ARG A 76 -25.39 35.06 -16.24
C ARG A 76 -25.39 33.53 -16.30
N PRO A 77 -24.49 32.92 -17.11
CA PRO A 77 -24.33 31.48 -17.11
C PRO A 77 -23.56 31.03 -15.88
N ASP A 78 -23.93 29.87 -15.34
CA ASP A 78 -23.20 29.24 -14.21
C ASP A 78 -21.91 28.60 -14.66
N VAL A 79 -21.90 28.02 -15.88
CA VAL A 79 -20.74 27.40 -16.50
C VAL A 79 -20.53 27.96 -17.90
N VAL A 80 -19.28 28.31 -18.22
CA VAL A 80 -18.90 28.76 -19.56
C VAL A 80 -17.78 27.90 -20.11
N MET A 81 -18.01 27.32 -21.28
CA MET A 81 -16.99 26.71 -22.12
C MET A 81 -16.70 27.62 -23.30
N ALA A 82 -15.54 28.28 -23.30
CA ALA A 82 -15.19 29.26 -24.32
C ALA A 82 -14.02 28.76 -25.20
N PHE A 83 -14.25 28.69 -26.51
CA PHE A 83 -13.26 28.29 -27.50
C PHE A 83 -12.58 29.54 -28.08
N GLN A 84 -11.27 29.47 -28.31
CA GLN A 84 -10.51 30.58 -28.90
C GLN A 84 -11.13 31.07 -30.21
N ASP A 85 -11.49 30.13 -31.08
CA ASP A 85 -12.12 30.39 -32.40
C ASP A 85 -12.95 29.19 -32.86
N ALA A 86 -13.59 29.34 -34.01
CA ALA A 86 -14.46 28.32 -34.59
C ALA A 86 -13.70 27.09 -35.07
N HIS A 87 -12.42 27.19 -35.41
CA HIS A 87 -11.62 26.05 -35.85
C HIS A 87 -11.26 25.16 -34.68
N VAL A 88 -10.89 25.75 -33.55
CA VAL A 88 -10.67 25.03 -32.28
C VAL A 88 -11.95 24.32 -31.84
N ALA A 89 -13.07 25.02 -31.84
CA ALA A 89 -14.36 24.41 -31.52
C ALA A 89 -14.73 23.26 -32.45
N ALA A 90 -14.49 23.41 -33.75
CA ALA A 90 -14.78 22.37 -34.76
C ALA A 90 -13.87 21.13 -34.61
N ARG A 91 -12.64 21.29 -34.13
CA ARG A 91 -11.75 20.18 -33.78
C ARG A 91 -12.23 19.44 -32.55
N VAL A 92 -12.41 20.18 -31.47
CA VAL A 92 -12.78 19.65 -30.14
C VAL A 92 -14.16 18.98 -30.13
N MET A 93 -15.13 19.55 -30.87
CA MET A 93 -16.52 19.05 -30.92
C MET A 93 -16.78 18.03 -32.05
N ARG A 94 -15.77 17.31 -32.53
CA ARG A 94 -15.96 16.25 -33.51
C ARG A 94 -16.75 15.06 -32.94
N PRO A 95 -17.60 14.37 -33.75
CA PRO A 95 -18.37 13.22 -33.28
C PRO A 95 -17.54 12.06 -32.78
N LYS A 96 -16.37 11.79 -33.38
CA LYS A 96 -15.34 10.91 -32.82
C LYS A 96 -14.46 11.78 -31.92
N ARG A 97 -14.76 11.79 -30.61
CA ARG A 97 -14.04 12.58 -29.62
C ARG A 97 -12.58 12.16 -29.61
N ASP A 98 -11.72 13.00 -30.16
CA ASP A 98 -10.31 12.96 -29.85
C ASP A 98 -10.09 13.76 -28.55
N ARG A 99 -9.92 13.05 -27.43
CA ARG A 99 -9.70 13.67 -26.12
C ARG A 99 -8.39 14.44 -26.05
N LEU A 100 -7.39 14.03 -26.83
CA LEU A 100 -6.14 14.75 -26.96
C LEU A 100 -6.37 16.17 -27.54
N GLU A 101 -7.29 16.33 -28.48
CA GLU A 101 -7.66 17.65 -29.02
C GLU A 101 -8.28 18.55 -27.96
N PHE A 102 -9.16 18.00 -27.10
CA PHE A 102 -9.72 18.76 -25.97
C PHE A 102 -8.63 19.18 -24.98
N LEU A 103 -7.77 18.24 -24.58
CA LEU A 103 -6.69 18.48 -23.64
C LEU A 103 -5.66 19.46 -24.18
N ASN A 104 -5.27 19.29 -25.43
CA ASN A 104 -4.33 20.21 -26.10
C ASN A 104 -4.93 21.61 -26.23
N ALA A 105 -6.21 21.72 -26.53
CA ALA A 105 -6.89 23.01 -26.60
C ALA A 105 -6.96 23.68 -25.23
N ALA A 106 -7.22 22.92 -24.16
CA ALA A 106 -7.25 23.45 -22.78
C ALA A 106 -5.82 23.83 -22.33
N LYS A 107 -4.83 22.97 -22.50
CA LYS A 107 -3.42 23.22 -22.15
C LYS A 107 -2.84 24.46 -22.86
N ASN A 108 -3.20 24.67 -24.11
CA ASN A 108 -2.73 25.79 -24.93
C ASN A 108 -3.61 27.05 -24.77
N SER A 109 -4.48 27.08 -23.75
CA SER A 109 -5.42 28.19 -23.51
C SER A 109 -6.36 28.50 -24.67
N GLN A 110 -6.54 27.57 -25.60
CA GLN A 110 -7.45 27.65 -26.71
C GLN A 110 -8.89 27.32 -26.32
N LEU A 111 -9.08 26.68 -25.18
CA LEU A 111 -10.34 26.38 -24.53
C LEU A 111 -10.24 26.78 -23.06
N SER A 112 -11.24 27.50 -22.55
CA SER A 112 -11.43 27.77 -21.11
C SER A 112 -12.74 27.17 -20.61
N LEU A 113 -12.71 26.70 -19.38
CA LEU A 113 -13.86 26.29 -18.58
C LEU A 113 -13.94 27.21 -17.37
N GLU A 114 -15.04 27.92 -17.22
CA GLU A 114 -15.28 28.92 -16.20
C GLU A 114 -16.56 28.58 -15.43
N GLY A 115 -16.56 28.74 -14.12
CA GLY A 115 -17.71 28.50 -13.25
C GLY A 115 -17.33 27.71 -12.01
N PRO A 116 -18.26 27.57 -11.04
CA PRO A 116 -18.10 26.73 -9.86
C PRO A 116 -17.73 25.28 -10.23
N GLY A 117 -16.70 24.71 -9.59
CA GLY A 117 -16.15 23.41 -9.98
C GLY A 117 -17.16 22.26 -9.96
N HIS A 118 -18.08 22.26 -8.97
CA HIS A 118 -19.15 21.26 -8.92
C HIS A 118 -20.14 21.39 -10.09
N LEU A 119 -20.43 22.59 -10.57
CA LEU A 119 -21.29 22.81 -11.74
C LEU A 119 -20.58 22.50 -13.04
N VAL A 120 -19.27 22.81 -13.13
CA VAL A 120 -18.41 22.40 -14.26
C VAL A 120 -18.35 20.88 -14.34
N THR A 121 -18.17 20.20 -13.22
CA THR A 121 -18.19 18.74 -13.13
C THR A 121 -19.54 18.16 -13.50
N HIS A 122 -20.64 18.74 -12.99
CA HIS A 122 -21.99 18.29 -13.33
C HIS A 122 -22.27 18.44 -14.84
N PHE A 123 -21.88 19.57 -15.44
CA PHE A 123 -22.02 19.78 -16.88
C PHE A 123 -21.16 18.80 -17.70
N SER A 124 -19.92 18.57 -17.29
CA SER A 124 -19.03 17.60 -17.92
C SER A 124 -19.60 16.16 -17.84
N ASN A 125 -20.15 15.81 -16.69
CA ASN A 125 -20.85 14.53 -16.49
C ASN A 125 -22.10 14.42 -17.37
N ALA A 126 -22.86 15.50 -17.55
CA ALA A 126 -24.00 15.53 -18.46
C ALA A 126 -23.58 15.33 -19.91
N LEU A 127 -22.46 15.92 -20.34
CA LEU A 127 -21.92 15.71 -21.69
C LEU A 127 -21.43 14.28 -21.90
N THR A 128 -20.76 13.70 -20.92
CA THR A 128 -20.31 12.31 -21.00
C THR A 128 -21.48 11.36 -20.91
N GLY A 129 -22.36 11.54 -19.91
CA GLY A 129 -23.55 10.73 -19.70
C GLY A 129 -24.48 10.70 -20.92
N MET A 130 -24.54 11.78 -21.68
CA MET A 130 -25.32 11.84 -22.91
C MET A 130 -24.85 10.83 -23.96
N PHE A 131 -23.54 10.63 -24.10
CA PHE A 131 -22.98 9.65 -25.05
C PHE A 131 -23.07 8.21 -24.51
N SER A 132 -23.07 8.05 -23.20
CA SER A 132 -23.19 6.75 -22.53
C SER A 132 -24.63 6.43 -22.10
N ALA A 133 -25.58 7.35 -22.28
CA ALA A 133 -26.96 7.10 -21.95
C ALA A 133 -27.52 5.87 -22.67
N GLY A 134 -28.01 4.92 -21.91
CA GLY A 134 -28.44 3.62 -22.40
C GLY A 134 -27.33 2.58 -22.52
N TRP A 135 -26.09 2.91 -22.21
CA TRP A 135 -25.10 1.88 -21.98
C TRP A 135 -25.46 1.10 -20.74
N LYS A 136 -25.33 -0.23 -20.83
CA LYS A 136 -25.57 -1.10 -19.68
C LYS A 136 -24.26 -1.26 -18.95
N TYR A 137 -24.22 -0.85 -17.68
CA TYR A 137 -23.13 -1.30 -16.80
C TYR A 137 -23.64 -2.40 -15.92
N GLY A 138 -22.79 -3.35 -15.64
CA GLY A 138 -23.15 -4.53 -14.88
C GLY A 138 -24.07 -5.49 -15.63
N MET A 139 -24.21 -6.66 -15.08
CA MET A 139 -24.92 -7.78 -15.65
C MET A 139 -26.25 -7.99 -14.90
N LYS A 140 -27.37 -7.97 -15.59
CA LYS A 140 -28.67 -8.29 -15.01
C LYS A 140 -28.72 -9.78 -14.62
N ARG A 141 -29.23 -10.04 -13.41
CA ARG A 141 -29.45 -11.37 -12.86
C ARG A 141 -30.92 -11.55 -12.50
N PRO A 142 -31.41 -12.81 -12.31
CA PRO A 142 -32.78 -13.07 -11.86
C PRO A 142 -33.08 -12.34 -10.54
N GLY A 143 -34.35 -12.07 -10.29
CA GLY A 143 -34.84 -11.47 -9.05
C GLY A 143 -34.54 -9.99 -8.87
N GLY A 144 -34.27 -9.25 -9.96
CA GLY A 144 -33.98 -7.80 -9.91
C GLY A 144 -32.57 -7.45 -9.43
N VAL A 145 -31.68 -8.42 -9.38
CA VAL A 145 -30.26 -8.20 -9.02
C VAL A 145 -29.48 -7.67 -10.22
N VAL A 146 -28.58 -6.73 -9.98
CA VAL A 146 -27.55 -6.30 -10.94
C VAL A 146 -26.18 -6.67 -10.37
N ARG A 147 -25.40 -7.37 -11.16
CA ARG A 147 -24.04 -7.76 -10.83
C ARG A 147 -23.04 -6.77 -11.40
N TYR A 148 -22.25 -6.19 -10.55
CA TYR A 148 -21.14 -5.30 -10.87
C TYR A 148 -19.80 -5.98 -10.59
N THR A 149 -18.72 -5.32 -10.99
CA THR A 149 -17.35 -5.68 -10.62
C THR A 149 -16.74 -4.58 -9.75
N SER A 150 -15.85 -4.98 -8.88
CA SER A 150 -15.01 -4.06 -8.12
C SER A 150 -13.72 -4.76 -7.71
N ASN A 151 -12.77 -3.98 -7.22
CA ASN A 151 -11.55 -4.48 -6.61
C ASN A 151 -11.58 -4.21 -5.10
N THR A 152 -11.03 -5.15 -4.34
CA THR A 152 -10.94 -5.07 -2.87
C THR A 152 -9.51 -5.33 -2.43
N ASN A 153 -9.21 -5.06 -1.16
CA ASN A 153 -7.94 -5.43 -0.56
C ASN A 153 -7.66 -6.93 -0.56
N GLY A 154 -8.60 -7.73 -0.91
CA GLY A 154 -8.49 -9.19 -0.94
C GLY A 154 -8.80 -9.79 -2.29
N GLY A 155 -8.69 -9.04 -3.36
CA GLY A 155 -8.87 -9.46 -4.75
C GLY A 155 -10.09 -8.88 -5.44
N PRO A 156 -10.21 -9.12 -6.75
CA PRO A 156 -11.32 -8.66 -7.57
C PRO A 156 -12.56 -9.52 -7.35
N VAL A 157 -13.72 -8.85 -7.29
CA VAL A 157 -15.00 -9.46 -6.88
C VAL A 157 -16.15 -9.08 -7.80
N PHE A 158 -17.14 -9.95 -7.89
CA PHE A 158 -18.49 -9.57 -8.26
C PHE A 158 -19.24 -9.01 -7.06
N VAL A 159 -20.01 -7.96 -7.32
CA VAL A 159 -20.85 -7.29 -6.32
C VAL A 159 -22.29 -7.33 -6.82
N ASP A 160 -23.11 -8.14 -6.17
CA ASP A 160 -24.52 -8.24 -6.47
C ASP A 160 -25.30 -7.18 -5.68
N VAL A 161 -26.04 -6.35 -6.38
CA VAL A 161 -26.80 -5.24 -5.83
C VAL A 161 -28.28 -5.45 -6.16
N LYS A 162 -29.15 -5.28 -5.16
CA LYS A 162 -30.59 -5.27 -5.29
C LYS A 162 -31.16 -4.06 -4.54
N ASP A 163 -32.06 -3.34 -5.19
CA ASP A 163 -32.72 -2.15 -4.62
C ASP A 163 -31.73 -1.13 -4.01
N GLY A 164 -30.60 -0.91 -4.73
CA GLY A 164 -29.55 0.03 -4.31
C GLY A 164 -28.66 -0.46 -3.16
N LYS A 165 -28.80 -1.71 -2.71
CA LYS A 165 -27.99 -2.28 -1.61
C LYS A 165 -27.17 -3.47 -2.07
N ILE A 166 -25.94 -3.58 -1.59
CA ILE A 166 -25.09 -4.76 -1.80
C ILE A 166 -25.73 -5.93 -1.04
N VAL A 167 -26.09 -6.98 -1.78
CA VAL A 167 -26.66 -8.19 -1.19
C VAL A 167 -25.62 -9.30 -1.07
N ARG A 168 -24.66 -9.38 -1.99
CA ARG A 168 -23.64 -10.43 -2.02
C ARG A 168 -22.34 -9.95 -2.68
N ILE A 169 -21.20 -10.47 -2.20
CA ILE A 169 -19.88 -10.35 -2.82
C ILE A 169 -19.37 -11.77 -3.07
N THR A 170 -18.85 -12.02 -4.28
CA THR A 170 -18.31 -13.33 -4.70
C THR A 170 -17.04 -13.14 -5.55
N PRO A 171 -16.18 -14.17 -5.67
CA PRO A 171 -15.10 -14.15 -6.66
C PRO A 171 -15.61 -13.87 -8.08
N LEU A 172 -14.75 -13.37 -8.95
CA LEU A 172 -15.01 -13.37 -10.39
C LEU A 172 -14.89 -14.81 -10.90
N GLU A 173 -15.95 -15.34 -11.49
CA GLU A 173 -15.95 -16.59 -12.23
C GLU A 173 -15.80 -16.27 -13.71
N PHE A 174 -14.81 -16.84 -14.37
CA PHE A 174 -14.52 -16.60 -15.78
C PHE A 174 -15.39 -17.47 -16.66
N ASP A 175 -15.97 -16.88 -17.69
CA ASP A 175 -16.77 -17.56 -18.68
C ASP A 175 -15.92 -18.23 -19.77
N GLU A 176 -16.57 -18.93 -20.71
CA GLU A 176 -15.89 -19.63 -21.80
C GLU A 176 -15.14 -18.71 -22.76
N SER A 177 -15.56 -17.44 -22.85
CA SER A 177 -14.92 -16.44 -23.71
C SER A 177 -13.68 -15.83 -23.08
N ASP A 178 -13.46 -16.01 -21.78
CA ASP A 178 -12.27 -15.52 -21.09
C ASP A 178 -11.06 -16.40 -21.37
N ALA A 179 -9.88 -15.82 -21.21
CA ALA A 179 -8.62 -16.52 -21.40
C ALA A 179 -8.53 -17.78 -20.55
N ALA A 180 -7.94 -18.82 -21.09
CA ALA A 180 -7.66 -20.06 -20.37
C ALA A 180 -6.65 -19.82 -19.24
N SER A 181 -6.72 -20.65 -18.20
CA SER A 181 -5.69 -20.67 -17.16
C SER A 181 -4.39 -21.26 -17.72
N TRP A 182 -3.26 -20.82 -17.18
CA TRP A 182 -1.97 -21.44 -17.45
C TRP A 182 -1.85 -22.79 -16.73
N THR A 183 -0.90 -23.62 -17.16
CA THR A 183 -0.60 -24.93 -16.56
C THR A 183 0.90 -25.06 -16.37
N ILE A 184 1.31 -25.52 -15.20
CA ILE A 184 2.68 -25.98 -14.93
C ILE A 184 2.70 -27.51 -14.95
N ARG A 185 3.68 -28.09 -15.63
CA ARG A 185 3.94 -29.53 -15.63
C ARG A 185 5.17 -29.84 -14.80
N ALA A 186 4.99 -30.62 -13.75
CA ALA A 186 6.07 -30.99 -12.86
C ALA A 186 5.88 -32.44 -12.36
N ARG A 187 6.96 -33.24 -12.39
CA ARG A 187 7.01 -34.58 -11.81
C ARG A 187 5.85 -35.49 -12.26
N GLY A 188 5.50 -35.43 -13.57
CA GLY A 188 4.44 -36.21 -14.17
C GLY A 188 3.02 -35.77 -13.86
N ARG A 189 2.85 -34.61 -13.20
CA ARG A 189 1.56 -33.99 -12.89
C ARG A 189 1.39 -32.66 -13.60
N SER A 190 0.14 -32.20 -13.71
CA SER A 190 -0.23 -30.91 -14.27
C SER A 190 -0.97 -30.09 -13.22
N PHE A 191 -0.54 -28.85 -13.03
CA PHE A 191 -1.07 -27.91 -12.05
C PHE A 191 -1.63 -26.68 -12.75
N THR A 192 -2.94 -26.48 -12.60
CA THR A 192 -3.69 -25.40 -13.28
C THR A 192 -4.52 -24.68 -12.24
N PRO A 193 -4.42 -23.35 -12.13
CA PRO A 193 -5.28 -22.58 -11.23
C PRO A 193 -6.74 -22.62 -11.70
N PRO A 194 -7.71 -22.54 -10.77
CA PRO A 194 -9.12 -22.55 -11.10
C PRO A 194 -9.52 -21.36 -11.96
N ARG A 195 -10.53 -21.50 -12.83
CA ARG A 195 -11.05 -20.44 -13.72
C ARG A 195 -11.90 -19.42 -12.96
N LYS A 196 -11.33 -18.85 -11.93
CA LYS A 196 -11.92 -17.78 -11.12
C LYS A 196 -10.84 -17.04 -10.35
N THR A 197 -11.14 -15.86 -9.86
CA THR A 197 -10.23 -15.20 -8.92
C THR A 197 -10.25 -15.92 -7.58
N THR A 198 -9.10 -16.05 -6.96
CA THR A 198 -9.02 -16.36 -5.55
C THR A 198 -9.25 -15.05 -4.79
N VAL A 199 -10.03 -15.10 -3.73
CA VAL A 199 -10.28 -13.93 -2.89
C VAL A 199 -10.07 -14.28 -1.43
N SER A 200 -9.49 -13.37 -0.68
CA SER A 200 -9.32 -13.52 0.75
C SER A 200 -10.65 -13.30 1.50
N PRO A 201 -10.75 -13.72 2.77
CA PRO A 201 -11.89 -13.38 3.63
C PRO A 201 -12.17 -11.87 3.70
N HIS A 202 -11.14 -11.03 3.60
CA HIS A 202 -11.28 -9.57 3.56
C HIS A 202 -12.22 -9.10 2.45
N ALA A 203 -12.07 -9.65 1.25
CA ALA A 203 -12.91 -9.30 0.10
C ALA A 203 -14.39 -9.65 0.35
N LEU A 204 -14.64 -10.83 0.90
CA LEU A 204 -15.99 -11.31 1.16
C LEU A 204 -16.66 -10.53 2.30
N ALA A 205 -15.90 -10.09 3.28
CA ALA A 205 -16.38 -9.32 4.43
C ALA A 205 -16.65 -7.83 4.13
N TRP A 206 -16.24 -7.31 3.00
CA TRP A 206 -16.36 -5.88 2.65
C TRP A 206 -17.78 -5.32 2.78
N LYS A 207 -18.80 -6.13 2.54
CA LYS A 207 -20.19 -5.69 2.73
C LYS A 207 -20.43 -5.17 4.14
N SER A 208 -19.90 -5.83 5.18
CA SER A 208 -20.06 -5.38 6.56
C SER A 208 -19.36 -4.06 6.83
N LEU A 209 -18.23 -3.81 6.18
CA LEU A 209 -17.50 -2.54 6.29
C LEU A 209 -18.22 -1.38 5.60
N VAL A 210 -18.84 -1.63 4.44
CA VAL A 210 -19.63 -0.62 3.74
C VAL A 210 -20.77 -0.12 4.61
N TYR A 211 -21.46 -1.02 5.30
CA TYR A 211 -22.60 -0.71 6.17
C TYR A 211 -22.25 -0.64 7.66
N SER A 212 -20.98 -0.51 7.98
CA SER A 212 -20.51 -0.36 9.37
C SER A 212 -21.11 0.88 10.03
N PRO A 213 -21.52 0.80 11.30
CA PRO A 213 -21.96 1.97 12.06
C PRO A 213 -20.83 2.95 12.34
N ASP A 214 -19.56 2.53 12.20
CA ASP A 214 -18.39 3.41 12.35
C ASP A 214 -18.09 4.24 11.10
N ARG A 215 -18.92 4.13 10.04
CA ARG A 215 -18.81 4.96 8.83
C ARG A 215 -18.97 6.44 9.17
N ILE A 216 -18.07 7.24 8.66
CA ILE A 216 -18.19 8.70 8.67
C ILE A 216 -19.11 9.08 7.51
N LEU A 217 -20.35 9.47 7.84
CA LEU A 217 -21.39 9.75 6.84
C LEU A 217 -21.55 11.22 6.50
N TYR A 218 -21.02 12.12 7.33
CA TYR A 218 -21.18 13.57 7.24
C TYR A 218 -19.87 14.25 7.57
N PRO A 219 -19.62 15.49 7.07
CA PRO A 219 -18.50 16.29 7.54
C PRO A 219 -18.65 16.60 9.04
N LEU A 220 -17.55 16.47 9.77
CA LEU A 220 -17.53 16.63 11.21
C LEU A 220 -16.50 17.69 11.62
N LYS A 221 -16.83 18.47 12.64
CA LYS A 221 -15.92 19.42 13.28
C LYS A 221 -15.87 19.12 14.79
N ARG A 222 -14.69 19.17 15.36
CA ARG A 222 -14.48 19.01 16.81
C ARG A 222 -15.23 20.12 17.55
N VAL A 223 -16.00 19.78 18.60
CA VAL A 223 -16.94 20.70 19.25
C VAL A 223 -16.29 21.89 19.92
N ASP A 224 -15.07 21.74 20.41
CA ASP A 224 -14.28 22.77 21.09
C ASP A 224 -13.23 23.45 20.20
N PHE A 225 -13.27 23.19 18.88
CA PHE A 225 -12.38 23.84 17.92
C PHE A 225 -13.01 25.08 17.32
N ASP A 226 -12.37 26.25 17.51
CA ASP A 226 -12.70 27.46 16.79
C ASP A 226 -11.60 27.79 15.76
N VAL A 227 -11.99 27.86 14.49
CA VAL A 227 -11.06 28.19 13.39
C VAL A 227 -10.48 29.61 13.50
N ASN A 228 -11.22 30.54 14.14
CA ASN A 228 -10.81 31.94 14.37
C ASN A 228 -9.93 32.09 15.62
N GLY A 229 -9.82 31.04 16.43
CA GLY A 229 -8.92 31.00 17.57
C GLY A 229 -7.47 31.21 17.17
N ALA A 230 -6.71 31.93 17.96
CA ALA A 230 -5.28 32.11 17.72
C ALA A 230 -4.55 30.74 17.82
N PRO A 231 -3.48 30.51 17.04
CA PRO A 231 -2.64 29.32 17.20
C PRO A 231 -2.22 29.11 18.66
N GLY A 232 -2.38 27.88 19.17
CA GLY A 232 -2.04 27.49 20.53
C GLY A 232 -3.02 27.99 21.62
N SER A 233 -4.12 28.65 21.24
CA SER A 233 -5.13 29.13 22.19
C SER A 233 -5.96 28.00 22.79
N THR A 234 -6.34 28.18 24.07
CA THR A 234 -7.13 27.21 24.83
C THR A 234 -8.38 27.88 25.42
N GLY A 235 -9.38 27.08 25.81
CA GLY A 235 -10.64 27.56 26.37
C GLY A 235 -11.67 27.94 25.32
N PRO A 236 -12.77 28.62 25.75
CA PRO A 236 -13.82 29.05 24.82
C PRO A 236 -13.29 29.96 23.71
N GLY A 237 -13.60 29.61 22.43
CA GLY A 237 -13.10 30.35 21.26
C GLY A 237 -11.63 30.01 20.91
N GLY A 238 -11.04 29.03 21.55
CA GLY A 238 -9.68 28.57 21.25
C GLY A 238 -9.60 27.41 20.25
N ARG A 239 -8.39 27.14 19.75
CA ARG A 239 -8.15 25.97 18.88
C ARG A 239 -8.11 24.66 19.65
N ASN A 240 -7.79 24.71 20.96
CA ASN A 240 -7.86 23.59 21.91
C ASN A 240 -7.18 22.30 21.40
N THR A 241 -5.94 22.41 20.89
CA THR A 241 -5.21 21.25 20.33
C THR A 241 -5.00 20.15 21.37
N GLN A 242 -4.87 20.50 22.66
CA GLN A 242 -4.73 19.57 23.79
C GLN A 242 -5.95 18.65 23.99
N SER A 243 -7.11 19.02 23.42
CA SER A 243 -8.35 18.22 23.51
C SER A 243 -8.53 17.24 22.34
N ARG A 244 -7.59 17.20 21.38
CA ARG A 244 -7.63 16.22 20.27
C ARG A 244 -7.53 14.81 20.83
N GLY A 245 -8.33 13.91 20.31
CA GLY A 245 -8.44 12.53 20.82
C GLY A 245 -9.43 12.35 21.98
N VAL A 246 -9.88 13.45 22.63
CA VAL A 246 -10.81 13.42 23.77
C VAL A 246 -12.14 14.08 23.44
N SER A 247 -12.11 15.20 22.73
CA SER A 247 -13.31 15.94 22.34
C SER A 247 -14.27 15.17 21.43
N GLY A 248 -15.56 15.45 21.58
CA GLY A 248 -16.59 14.99 20.66
C GLY A 248 -16.61 15.79 19.34
N TYR A 249 -17.49 15.36 18.44
CA TYR A 249 -17.69 15.96 17.12
C TYR A 249 -19.13 16.40 16.92
N GLN A 250 -19.29 17.48 16.15
CA GLN A 250 -20.58 17.94 15.62
C GLN A 250 -20.59 17.87 14.09
N ARG A 251 -21.75 17.54 13.53
CA ARG A 251 -21.97 17.58 12.09
C ARG A 251 -21.98 19.04 11.63
N ILE A 252 -21.28 19.29 10.50
CA ILE A 252 -21.30 20.57 9.79
C ILE A 252 -21.67 20.33 8.32
N SER A 253 -21.93 21.40 7.57
CA SER A 253 -22.16 21.28 6.13
C SER A 253 -20.84 21.03 5.37
N TRP A 254 -20.96 20.50 4.14
CA TRP A 254 -19.80 20.39 3.24
C TRP A 254 -19.19 21.76 2.94
N ASP A 255 -20.01 22.78 2.74
CA ASP A 255 -19.48 24.13 2.45
C ASP A 255 -18.69 24.66 3.63
N GLU A 256 -19.21 24.56 4.85
CA GLU A 256 -18.46 24.95 6.05
C GLU A 256 -17.15 24.16 6.20
N ALA A 257 -17.18 22.85 6.01
CA ALA A 257 -15.98 21.99 6.13
C ALA A 257 -14.91 22.36 5.10
N LEU A 258 -15.31 22.53 3.84
CA LEU A 258 -14.40 22.87 2.75
C LEU A 258 -13.87 24.29 2.87
N ASP A 259 -14.69 25.24 3.35
CA ASP A 259 -14.27 26.62 3.60
C ASP A 259 -13.25 26.70 4.73
N ILE A 260 -13.44 25.94 5.82
CA ILE A 260 -12.45 25.82 6.90
C ILE A 260 -11.13 25.26 6.37
N VAL A 261 -11.18 24.12 5.68
CA VAL A 261 -9.96 23.43 5.22
C VAL A 261 -9.22 24.29 4.18
N ALA A 262 -9.93 24.85 3.19
CA ALA A 262 -9.31 25.71 2.18
C ALA A 262 -8.80 27.02 2.80
N GLY A 263 -9.52 27.57 3.79
CA GLY A 263 -9.11 28.75 4.56
C GLY A 263 -7.80 28.50 5.31
N GLU A 264 -7.68 27.37 6.02
CA GLU A 264 -6.46 26.99 6.74
C GLU A 264 -5.29 26.71 5.79
N ILE A 265 -5.52 26.05 4.65
CA ILE A 265 -4.49 25.90 3.61
C ILE A 265 -3.99 27.28 3.14
N LYS A 266 -4.89 28.22 2.85
CA LYS A 266 -4.51 29.58 2.44
C LYS A 266 -3.76 30.32 3.55
N ARG A 267 -4.23 30.22 4.80
CA ARG A 267 -3.62 30.88 5.96
C ARG A 267 -2.19 30.38 6.18
N VAL A 268 -2.03 29.07 6.34
CA VAL A 268 -0.74 28.45 6.64
C VAL A 268 0.27 28.72 5.51
N ARG A 269 -0.17 28.62 4.26
CA ARG A 269 0.71 28.94 3.11
C ARG A 269 1.10 30.40 3.05
N ARG A 270 0.22 31.32 3.43
CA ARG A 270 0.52 32.75 3.46
C ARG A 270 1.47 33.12 4.61
N GLU A 271 1.27 32.53 5.79
CA GLU A 271 2.01 32.89 7.01
C GLU A 271 3.37 32.21 7.11
N TYR A 272 3.45 30.96 6.67
CA TYR A 272 4.65 30.11 6.84
C TYR A 272 5.21 29.55 5.51
N GLY A 273 4.52 29.73 4.41
CA GLY A 273 4.90 29.13 3.12
C GLY A 273 4.30 27.72 2.92
N PRO A 274 4.36 27.20 1.66
CA PRO A 274 3.73 25.92 1.31
C PRO A 274 4.34 24.73 2.06
N GLY A 275 5.62 24.80 2.46
CA GLY A 275 6.28 23.75 3.24
C GLY A 275 5.71 23.53 4.64
N ALA A 276 4.90 24.45 5.17
CA ALA A 276 4.25 24.29 6.46
C ALA A 276 2.98 23.40 6.41
N VAL A 277 2.51 23.04 5.22
CA VAL A 277 1.46 22.03 5.03
C VAL A 277 2.11 20.68 4.83
N MET A 278 1.87 19.74 5.72
CA MET A 278 2.34 18.36 5.54
C MET A 278 1.21 17.40 5.20
N SER A 279 1.52 16.33 4.52
CA SER A 279 0.59 15.22 4.31
C SER A 279 1.30 13.88 4.26
N GLY A 280 0.68 12.87 4.86
CA GLY A 280 1.07 11.47 4.79
C GLY A 280 -0.13 10.62 4.45
N ALA A 281 0.08 9.57 3.65
CA ALA A 281 -0.90 8.52 3.47
C ALA A 281 -0.83 7.55 4.65
N GLY A 282 -1.98 7.11 5.12
CA GLY A 282 -2.08 5.98 6.03
C GLY A 282 -2.14 4.66 5.29
N SER A 283 -2.83 3.68 5.88
CA SER A 283 -3.08 2.39 5.23
C SER A 283 -3.91 2.54 3.95
N HIS A 284 -3.90 1.52 3.14
CA HIS A 284 -4.55 1.45 1.85
C HIS A 284 -6.08 1.29 1.98
N HIS A 285 -6.80 2.34 2.30
CA HIS A 285 -8.26 2.29 2.41
C HIS A 285 -9.00 2.50 1.09
N THR A 286 -8.29 3.01 0.07
CA THR A 286 -8.84 3.24 -1.26
C THR A 286 -8.04 2.44 -2.28
N TRP A 287 -8.75 1.70 -3.13
CA TRP A 287 -8.17 0.83 -4.16
C TRP A 287 -8.65 1.24 -5.55
N GLY A 288 -7.85 0.94 -6.55
CA GLY A 288 -8.01 1.43 -7.91
C GLY A 288 -6.93 2.45 -8.28
N VAL A 289 -6.84 2.81 -9.53
CA VAL A 289 -5.79 3.73 -10.01
C VAL A 289 -6.11 5.17 -9.61
N LEU A 290 -7.37 5.59 -9.76
CA LEU A 290 -7.77 6.97 -9.51
C LEU A 290 -7.83 7.29 -8.02
N GLY A 291 -8.45 6.42 -7.23
CA GLY A 291 -8.63 6.61 -5.78
C GLY A 291 -7.42 6.22 -4.94
N TYR A 292 -6.35 5.76 -5.56
CA TYR A 292 -5.13 5.47 -4.82
C TYR A 292 -4.44 6.75 -4.35
N TRP A 293 -3.85 6.70 -3.17
CA TRP A 293 -3.25 7.87 -2.53
C TRP A 293 -2.19 8.60 -3.38
N MET A 294 -1.57 7.91 -4.32
CA MET A 294 -0.58 8.47 -5.24
C MET A 294 -1.20 9.16 -6.48
N SER A 295 -2.50 9.09 -6.68
CA SER A 295 -3.18 9.72 -7.82
C SER A 295 -3.88 11.02 -7.41
N ALA A 296 -5.17 10.96 -7.12
CA ALA A 296 -5.99 12.14 -6.81
C ALA A 296 -5.41 12.99 -5.66
N ARG A 297 -4.94 12.34 -4.59
CA ARG A 297 -4.34 13.02 -3.43
C ARG A 297 -3.05 13.77 -3.82
N LEU A 298 -2.08 13.09 -4.42
CA LEU A 298 -0.82 13.73 -4.77
C LEU A 298 -0.99 14.80 -5.83
N ARG A 299 -1.91 14.59 -6.78
CA ARG A 299 -2.26 15.60 -7.77
C ARG A 299 -2.73 16.90 -7.11
N PHE A 300 -3.62 16.80 -6.11
CA PHE A 300 -4.08 17.96 -5.35
C PHE A 300 -2.96 18.58 -4.50
N LEU A 301 -2.25 17.77 -3.71
CA LEU A 301 -1.23 18.27 -2.78
C LEU A 301 -0.06 18.93 -3.51
N ASN A 302 0.42 18.34 -4.60
CA ASN A 302 1.47 18.94 -5.42
C ASN A 302 1.00 20.29 -6.02
N SER A 303 -0.28 20.41 -6.38
CA SER A 303 -0.80 21.67 -6.94
C SER A 303 -0.82 22.81 -5.92
N ILE A 304 -0.88 22.52 -4.63
CA ILE A 304 -0.82 23.52 -3.57
C ILE A 304 0.58 23.70 -2.98
N GLY A 305 1.49 22.74 -3.23
CA GLY A 305 2.79 22.65 -2.57
C GLY A 305 2.66 22.16 -1.13
N PHE A 306 3.46 21.15 -0.74
CA PHE A 306 3.39 20.56 0.59
C PHE A 306 4.69 19.83 0.95
N THR A 307 4.89 19.57 2.24
CA THR A 307 5.94 18.71 2.76
C THR A 307 5.42 17.27 2.83
N PRO A 308 5.94 16.32 2.04
CA PRO A 308 5.56 14.92 2.15
C PRO A 308 6.08 14.29 3.44
N VAL A 309 5.23 13.48 4.08
CA VAL A 309 5.68 12.49 5.06
C VAL A 309 6.15 11.28 4.26
N VAL A 310 7.46 11.09 4.29
CA VAL A 310 8.17 10.13 3.48
C VAL A 310 7.99 8.73 4.05
N GLY A 311 7.57 7.79 3.21
CA GLY A 311 7.48 6.39 3.59
C GLY A 311 8.85 5.82 3.95
N ASN A 312 8.89 5.02 5.01
CA ASN A 312 10.00 4.13 5.26
C ASN A 312 9.63 2.74 4.69
N PRO A 313 10.60 1.94 4.25
CA PRO A 313 10.34 0.58 3.81
C PRO A 313 10.02 -0.32 5.02
N ASP A 314 8.81 -0.20 5.56
CA ASP A 314 8.37 -0.73 6.83
C ASP A 314 7.78 -2.15 6.78
N SER A 315 8.04 -2.87 5.70
CA SER A 315 7.66 -4.29 5.56
C SER A 315 8.82 -5.17 5.12
N TRP A 316 9.97 -4.56 4.78
CA TRP A 316 11.11 -5.27 4.19
C TRP A 316 12.45 -4.60 4.52
N GLU A 317 12.55 -3.95 5.63
CA GLU A 317 13.66 -3.10 6.06
C GLU A 317 15.01 -3.77 5.91
N GLY A 318 15.15 -5.00 6.37
CA GLY A 318 16.41 -5.75 6.27
C GLY A 318 16.84 -5.99 4.83
N TRP A 319 15.89 -6.22 3.94
CA TRP A 319 16.16 -6.40 2.50
C TRP A 319 16.60 -5.10 1.86
N PHE A 320 15.86 -4.03 2.11
CA PHE A 320 16.13 -2.73 1.51
C PHE A 320 17.42 -2.08 2.02
N TRP A 321 17.64 -2.11 3.34
CA TRP A 321 18.80 -1.47 3.96
C TRP A 321 20.03 -2.38 4.08
N GLY A 322 19.87 -3.67 3.86
CA GLY A 322 20.93 -4.69 4.02
C GLY A 322 21.20 -5.50 2.76
N ALA A 323 20.32 -6.42 2.41
CA ALA A 323 20.55 -7.42 1.36
C ALA A 323 20.87 -6.82 -0.01
N VAL A 324 20.28 -5.67 -0.38
CA VAL A 324 20.54 -4.98 -1.65
C VAL A 324 22.02 -4.72 -1.90
N HIS A 325 22.80 -4.55 -0.85
CA HIS A 325 24.25 -4.34 -0.94
C HIS A 325 25.05 -5.60 -1.28
N HIS A 326 24.43 -6.78 -1.27
CA HIS A 326 25.07 -8.07 -1.53
C HIS A 326 24.73 -8.67 -2.90
N TRP A 327 23.54 -8.38 -3.43
CA TRP A 327 23.12 -8.90 -4.74
C TRP A 327 22.73 -7.80 -5.74
N GLY A 328 22.74 -6.53 -5.31
CA GLY A 328 22.49 -5.39 -6.19
C GLY A 328 21.07 -5.30 -6.72
N GLN A 329 20.13 -6.12 -6.23
CA GLN A 329 18.76 -6.02 -6.66
C GLN A 329 18.15 -4.71 -6.18
N SER A 330 17.79 -3.92 -7.15
CA SER A 330 17.22 -2.60 -6.97
C SER A 330 15.70 -2.62 -6.93
N GLY A 331 15.07 -3.77 -6.92
CA GLY A 331 13.65 -3.87 -6.66
C GLY A 331 13.34 -3.14 -5.34
N ARG A 332 12.20 -2.51 -5.24
CA ARG A 332 11.79 -1.76 -4.05
C ARG A 332 12.09 -2.49 -2.74
N LEU A 333 11.98 -3.81 -2.76
CA LEU A 333 12.16 -4.64 -1.59
C LEU A 333 13.61 -5.10 -1.36
N GLY A 334 14.53 -4.77 -2.25
CA GLY A 334 15.81 -5.46 -2.32
C GLY A 334 15.61 -6.97 -2.60
N GLY A 335 14.39 -7.35 -2.99
CA GLY A 335 14.01 -8.70 -3.35
C GLY A 335 14.53 -9.07 -4.73
N GLY A 336 14.69 -10.37 -4.96
CA GLY A 336 15.24 -10.89 -6.21
C GLY A 336 14.24 -10.92 -7.36
N GLU A 337 14.74 -11.28 -8.51
CA GLU A 337 13.92 -11.64 -9.67
C GLU A 337 12.99 -12.81 -9.33
N THR A 338 11.83 -12.89 -9.96
CA THR A 338 10.79 -13.87 -9.61
C THR A 338 10.17 -14.60 -10.80
N TYR A 339 10.67 -14.37 -12.01
CA TYR A 339 10.16 -15.03 -13.23
C TYR A 339 10.31 -16.55 -13.17
N SER A 340 9.23 -17.27 -13.46
CA SER A 340 9.17 -18.73 -13.55
C SER A 340 9.69 -19.51 -12.33
N THR A 341 9.83 -18.86 -11.17
CA THR A 341 10.40 -19.50 -9.97
C THR A 341 9.47 -20.56 -9.38
N VAL A 342 8.14 -20.41 -9.50
CA VAL A 342 7.17 -21.41 -9.04
C VAL A 342 7.28 -22.69 -9.87
N GLU A 343 7.42 -22.57 -11.21
CA GLU A 343 7.59 -23.71 -12.09
C GLU A 343 8.88 -24.45 -11.79
N ASP A 344 10.00 -23.72 -11.69
CA ASP A 344 11.30 -24.29 -11.35
C ASP A 344 11.29 -25.01 -9.99
N LEU A 345 10.64 -24.42 -8.98
CA LEU A 345 10.48 -25.03 -7.67
C LEU A 345 9.73 -26.37 -7.76
N LEU A 346 8.56 -26.39 -8.40
CA LEU A 346 7.73 -27.60 -8.48
C LEU A 346 8.43 -28.71 -9.26
N GLN A 347 9.25 -28.35 -10.27
CA GLN A 347 10.01 -29.30 -11.08
C GLN A 347 11.25 -29.83 -10.37
N ASN A 348 12.00 -28.97 -9.70
CA ASN A 348 13.39 -29.24 -9.35
C ASN A 348 13.73 -29.19 -7.86
N ALA A 349 13.01 -28.43 -7.03
CA ALA A 349 13.37 -28.30 -5.62
C ALA A 349 13.12 -29.59 -4.83
N GLU A 350 14.03 -29.94 -3.92
CA GLU A 350 13.98 -31.12 -3.05
C GLU A 350 13.58 -30.77 -1.61
N MET A 351 13.62 -29.47 -1.27
CA MET A 351 13.22 -28.95 0.03
C MET A 351 12.80 -27.49 -0.12
N VAL A 352 11.92 -27.03 0.77
CA VAL A 352 11.56 -25.61 0.93
C VAL A 352 11.78 -25.20 2.38
N VAL A 353 12.47 -24.07 2.58
CA VAL A 353 12.67 -23.46 3.89
C VAL A 353 11.84 -22.18 3.98
N PHE A 354 10.84 -22.15 4.85
CA PHE A 354 10.13 -20.93 5.25
C PHE A 354 10.86 -20.33 6.46
N TRP A 355 11.53 -19.20 6.28
CA TRP A 355 12.27 -18.56 7.36
C TRP A 355 11.62 -17.23 7.71
N SER A 356 11.07 -17.13 8.93
CA SER A 356 10.29 -15.98 9.39
C SER A 356 9.20 -15.57 8.39
N SER A 357 8.47 -16.57 7.88
CA SER A 357 7.56 -16.42 6.74
C SER A 357 6.23 -17.10 7.02
N ASP A 358 5.14 -16.30 7.05
CA ASP A 358 3.77 -16.79 7.22
C ASP A 358 2.83 -16.28 6.11
N PRO A 359 3.01 -16.74 4.86
CA PRO A 359 2.17 -16.29 3.76
C PRO A 359 0.69 -16.65 3.91
N GLU A 360 0.31 -17.63 4.72
CA GLU A 360 -1.11 -17.95 4.97
C GLU A 360 -1.78 -16.92 5.89
N ALA A 361 -1.04 -16.22 6.73
CA ALA A 361 -1.56 -15.09 7.49
C ALA A 361 -1.50 -13.79 6.69
N THR A 362 -0.37 -13.49 6.06
CA THR A 362 -0.04 -12.15 5.59
C THR A 362 -0.38 -11.90 4.12
N SER A 363 -0.57 -12.94 3.30
CA SER A 363 -0.82 -12.77 1.86
C SER A 363 -2.28 -12.47 1.49
N GLY A 364 -3.19 -12.56 2.44
CA GLY A 364 -4.63 -12.38 2.17
C GLY A 364 -4.98 -11.02 1.57
N VAL A 365 -4.25 -10.01 1.95
CA VAL A 365 -4.47 -8.63 1.54
C VAL A 365 -3.79 -8.31 0.23
N TYR A 366 -2.52 -8.62 0.13
CA TYR A 366 -1.73 -8.28 -1.03
C TYR A 366 -1.86 -9.29 -2.16
N GLY A 367 -2.08 -10.54 -1.87
CA GLY A 367 -2.10 -11.62 -2.84
C GLY A 367 -3.42 -12.39 -2.88
N ALA A 368 -4.49 -11.89 -2.26
CA ALA A 368 -5.79 -12.56 -2.22
C ALA A 368 -5.70 -14.05 -1.84
N GLN A 369 -4.65 -14.44 -1.12
CA GLN A 369 -4.30 -15.84 -0.82
C GLN A 369 -4.10 -16.71 -2.08
N GLU A 370 -3.83 -16.11 -3.23
CA GLU A 370 -3.62 -16.86 -4.48
C GLU A 370 -2.44 -17.83 -4.39
N GLY A 371 -1.41 -17.48 -3.62
CA GLY A 371 -0.27 -18.38 -3.34
C GLY A 371 -0.63 -19.65 -2.59
N THR A 372 -1.76 -19.68 -1.87
CA THR A 372 -2.24 -20.92 -1.21
C THR A 372 -2.44 -22.06 -2.20
N VAL A 373 -2.89 -21.77 -3.43
CA VAL A 373 -3.03 -22.76 -4.49
C VAL A 373 -1.69 -23.42 -4.82
N ARG A 374 -0.64 -22.61 -4.93
CA ARG A 374 0.73 -23.09 -5.26
C ARG A 374 1.37 -23.85 -4.11
N ARG A 375 1.15 -23.41 -2.88
CA ARG A 375 1.58 -24.15 -1.69
C ARG A 375 0.83 -25.46 -1.52
N ALA A 376 -0.45 -25.55 -1.94
CA ALA A 376 -1.17 -26.81 -2.01
C ALA A 376 -0.51 -27.80 -2.99
N TRP A 377 -0.07 -27.33 -4.16
CA TRP A 377 0.65 -28.15 -5.13
C TRP A 377 2.01 -28.65 -4.60
N LEU A 378 2.74 -27.77 -3.88
CA LEU A 378 3.96 -28.15 -3.17
C LEU A 378 3.69 -29.31 -2.19
N LYS A 379 2.64 -29.18 -1.38
CA LYS A 379 2.22 -30.21 -0.43
C LYS A 379 1.79 -31.49 -1.12
N GLU A 380 1.06 -31.39 -2.23
CA GLU A 380 0.62 -32.52 -3.05
C GLU A 380 1.80 -33.30 -3.66
N LEU A 381 2.89 -32.62 -4.02
CA LEU A 381 4.13 -33.25 -4.49
C LEU A 381 4.94 -33.88 -3.36
N GLY A 382 4.59 -33.65 -2.09
CA GLY A 382 5.30 -34.20 -0.93
C GLY A 382 6.71 -33.67 -0.75
N ILE A 383 6.99 -32.45 -1.28
CA ILE A 383 8.30 -31.81 -1.10
C ILE A 383 8.45 -31.43 0.38
N PRO A 384 9.52 -31.87 1.07
CA PRO A 384 9.75 -31.55 2.46
C PRO A 384 9.81 -30.04 2.73
N VAL A 385 9.23 -29.62 3.85
CA VAL A 385 9.25 -28.22 4.28
C VAL A 385 9.84 -28.08 5.68
N VAL A 386 10.53 -26.96 5.89
CA VAL A 386 11.09 -26.52 7.17
C VAL A 386 10.57 -25.14 7.48
N HIS A 387 10.22 -24.91 8.74
CA HIS A 387 9.78 -23.60 9.25
C HIS A 387 10.75 -23.12 10.34
N ILE A 388 11.26 -21.92 10.16
CA ILE A 388 12.11 -21.23 11.15
C ILE A 388 11.40 -19.97 11.58
N ASP A 389 10.79 -19.99 12.76
CA ASP A 389 9.96 -18.89 13.28
C ASP A 389 9.75 -19.07 14.79
N PRO A 390 9.79 -18.05 15.65
CA PRO A 390 9.50 -18.17 17.08
C PRO A 390 8.05 -18.58 17.39
N TYR A 391 7.16 -18.49 16.40
CA TYR A 391 5.76 -18.89 16.47
C TYR A 391 5.47 -19.99 15.45
N PHE A 392 4.86 -21.10 15.88
CA PHE A 392 4.34 -22.13 14.95
C PHE A 392 3.14 -21.55 14.20
N ASN A 393 3.44 -20.81 13.16
CA ASN A 393 2.54 -19.91 12.44
C ASN A 393 1.50 -20.66 11.59
N HIS A 394 0.62 -19.93 10.90
CA HIS A 394 -0.47 -20.54 10.12
C HIS A 394 0.04 -21.36 8.95
N THR A 395 1.12 -20.92 8.30
CA THR A 395 1.75 -21.68 7.21
C THR A 395 2.32 -23.00 7.71
N ALA A 396 3.02 -22.98 8.84
CA ALA A 396 3.55 -24.18 9.48
C ALA A 396 2.45 -25.15 9.89
N ALA A 397 1.39 -24.64 10.50
CA ALA A 397 0.24 -25.43 10.94
C ALA A 397 -0.48 -26.12 9.77
N TRP A 398 -0.56 -25.44 8.61
CA TRP A 398 -1.22 -26.00 7.43
C TRP A 398 -0.32 -26.91 6.59
N MET A 399 0.95 -26.49 6.36
CA MET A 399 1.90 -27.25 5.55
C MET A 399 2.44 -28.49 6.27
N GLY A 400 2.60 -28.42 7.58
CA GLY A 400 3.37 -29.41 8.35
C GLY A 400 4.88 -29.25 8.13
N GLY A 401 5.65 -30.26 8.52
CA GLY A 401 7.10 -30.25 8.38
C GLY A 401 7.84 -30.01 9.70
N LYS A 402 9.14 -29.75 9.64
CA LYS A 402 9.96 -29.45 10.83
C LYS A 402 9.84 -27.99 11.22
N TRP A 403 9.78 -27.71 12.51
CA TRP A 403 9.74 -26.38 13.06
C TRP A 403 10.93 -26.11 14.00
N PHE A 404 11.60 -25.00 13.77
CA PHE A 404 12.69 -24.50 14.59
C PHE A 404 12.28 -23.13 15.13
N ALA A 405 12.41 -22.91 16.44
CA ALA A 405 11.96 -21.70 17.10
C ALA A 405 13.14 -20.91 17.73
N PRO A 406 13.85 -20.08 16.96
CA PRO A 406 14.90 -19.22 17.49
C PRO A 406 14.33 -18.14 18.40
N ARG A 407 15.14 -17.57 19.31
CA ARG A 407 14.82 -16.32 19.97
C ARG A 407 14.70 -15.20 18.93
N PRO A 408 13.70 -14.31 19.02
CA PRO A 408 13.59 -13.18 18.09
C PRO A 408 14.87 -12.34 18.04
N GLY A 409 15.30 -11.98 16.83
CA GLY A 409 16.50 -11.17 16.62
C GLY A 409 17.84 -11.92 16.70
N THR A 410 17.81 -13.25 16.77
CA THR A 410 19.04 -14.07 16.81
C THR A 410 19.22 -14.91 15.54
N ASP A 411 18.36 -14.73 14.55
CA ASP A 411 18.33 -15.52 13.31
C ASP A 411 19.68 -15.54 12.55
N SER A 412 20.43 -14.44 12.60
CA SER A 412 21.75 -14.34 11.98
C SER A 412 22.78 -15.30 12.58
N ALA A 413 22.63 -15.70 13.86
CA ALA A 413 23.47 -16.74 14.45
C ALA A 413 23.22 -18.11 13.80
N MET A 414 21.95 -18.43 13.50
CA MET A 414 21.64 -19.67 12.76
C MET A 414 22.24 -19.67 11.36
N VAL A 415 22.17 -18.52 10.65
CA VAL A 415 22.79 -18.35 9.32
C VAL A 415 24.27 -18.70 9.37
N LEU A 416 24.99 -18.09 10.29
CA LEU A 416 26.43 -18.27 10.45
C LEU A 416 26.80 -19.71 10.82
N ALA A 417 26.01 -20.36 11.69
CA ALA A 417 26.25 -21.73 12.07
C ALA A 417 25.92 -22.74 10.95
N ILE A 418 24.91 -22.47 10.12
CA ILE A 418 24.65 -23.25 8.89
C ILE A 418 25.84 -23.11 7.95
N ALA A 419 26.33 -21.89 7.73
CA ALA A 419 27.51 -21.64 6.90
C ALA A 419 28.77 -22.31 7.45
N TYR A 420 28.95 -22.30 8.78
CA TYR A 420 30.05 -23.02 9.42
C TYR A 420 30.04 -24.52 9.09
N VAL A 421 28.87 -25.16 9.22
CA VAL A 421 28.75 -26.59 8.87
C VAL A 421 29.05 -26.84 7.39
N TRP A 422 28.52 -25.97 6.50
CA TRP A 422 28.77 -26.11 5.06
C TRP A 422 30.24 -25.94 4.68
N VAL A 423 30.91 -24.99 5.33
CA VAL A 423 32.37 -24.77 5.11
C VAL A 423 33.19 -25.94 5.62
N THR A 424 32.91 -26.41 6.83
CA THR A 424 33.73 -27.46 7.47
C THR A 424 33.44 -28.86 6.96
N GLU A 425 32.23 -29.10 6.42
CA GLU A 425 31.83 -30.42 5.89
C GLU A 425 31.74 -30.46 4.35
N ASP A 426 32.23 -29.38 3.68
CA ASP A 426 32.23 -29.27 2.21
C ASP A 426 30.84 -29.39 1.54
N LEU A 427 29.83 -28.81 2.15
CA LEU A 427 28.43 -28.88 1.72
C LEU A 427 27.94 -27.66 0.91
N TYR A 428 28.84 -26.85 0.35
CA TYR A 428 28.51 -25.70 -0.48
C TYR A 428 29.07 -25.84 -1.90
N ASP A 429 28.51 -25.09 -2.85
CA ASP A 429 28.91 -25.13 -4.26
C ASP A 429 30.19 -24.30 -4.48
N LYS A 430 31.36 -24.97 -4.33
CA LYS A 430 32.67 -24.30 -4.47
C LYS A 430 32.88 -23.71 -5.86
N GLN A 431 32.40 -24.35 -6.92
CA GLN A 431 32.58 -23.84 -8.28
C GLN A 431 31.74 -22.57 -8.50
N TYR A 432 30.51 -22.59 -8.03
CA TYR A 432 29.64 -21.40 -8.12
C TYR A 432 30.21 -20.24 -7.28
N VAL A 433 30.60 -20.48 -6.05
CA VAL A 433 31.19 -19.47 -5.17
C VAL A 433 32.42 -18.87 -5.81
N ALA A 434 33.35 -19.66 -6.34
CA ALA A 434 34.54 -19.17 -7.01
C ALA A 434 34.22 -18.32 -8.27
N ALA A 435 33.24 -18.73 -9.07
CA ALA A 435 32.92 -18.10 -10.33
C ALA A 435 31.98 -16.89 -10.19
N ARG A 436 30.99 -16.94 -9.28
CA ARG A 436 29.84 -16.03 -9.22
C ARG A 436 29.85 -15.10 -8.01
N THR A 437 30.83 -15.19 -7.13
CA THR A 437 30.89 -14.38 -5.91
C THR A 437 32.21 -13.66 -5.73
N VAL A 438 32.24 -12.68 -4.83
CA VAL A 438 33.44 -12.03 -4.33
C VAL A 438 33.40 -11.90 -2.82
N GLY A 439 34.57 -11.82 -2.17
CA GLY A 439 34.70 -11.60 -0.72
C GLY A 439 34.36 -12.81 0.16
N PHE A 440 34.22 -14.01 -0.43
CA PHE A 440 33.89 -15.22 0.33
C PHE A 440 34.95 -15.61 1.36
N ASP A 441 36.23 -15.52 1.02
CA ASP A 441 37.33 -15.93 1.93
C ASP A 441 37.33 -15.10 3.22
N LYS A 442 37.07 -13.80 3.14
CA LYS A 442 36.97 -12.93 4.31
C LYS A 442 35.78 -13.29 5.20
N TRP A 443 34.61 -13.47 4.60
CA TRP A 443 33.44 -13.89 5.37
C TRP A 443 33.60 -15.29 5.95
N LYS A 444 34.21 -16.21 5.20
CA LYS A 444 34.58 -17.55 5.68
C LYS A 444 35.50 -17.48 6.89
N ALA A 445 36.53 -16.63 6.87
CA ALA A 445 37.43 -16.45 8.00
C ALA A 445 36.68 -15.98 9.26
N TYR A 446 35.72 -15.06 9.11
CA TYR A 446 34.83 -14.65 10.20
C TYR A 446 33.97 -15.81 10.71
N VAL A 447 33.37 -16.59 9.80
CA VAL A 447 32.55 -17.79 10.17
C VAL A 447 33.38 -18.79 10.95
N LEU A 448 34.62 -19.02 10.55
CA LEU A 448 35.57 -19.96 11.22
C LEU A 448 36.16 -19.41 12.53
N GLY A 449 35.94 -18.11 12.83
CA GLY A 449 36.47 -17.47 14.03
C GLY A 449 37.92 -16.96 13.87
N GLU A 450 38.45 -16.89 12.65
CA GLU A 450 39.80 -16.41 12.40
C GLU A 450 39.93 -14.88 12.53
N GLU A 451 38.80 -14.14 12.37
CA GLU A 451 38.75 -12.68 12.46
C GLU A 451 38.52 -12.17 13.90
N ASP A 452 37.70 -12.84 14.67
CA ASP A 452 37.25 -12.40 16.00
C ASP A 452 37.53 -13.40 17.14
N GLY A 453 38.19 -14.52 16.84
CA GLY A 453 38.50 -15.57 17.81
C GLY A 453 37.32 -16.46 18.18
N VAL A 454 36.13 -16.28 17.60
CA VAL A 454 34.90 -17.02 17.92
C VAL A 454 34.37 -17.78 16.72
N ALA A 455 34.59 -19.09 16.67
CA ALA A 455 34.01 -19.93 15.62
C ALA A 455 32.48 -20.01 15.77
N LYS A 456 31.77 -19.80 14.67
CA LYS A 456 30.31 -19.73 14.65
C LYS A 456 29.69 -21.13 14.57
N THR A 457 30.02 -21.99 15.52
CA THR A 457 29.60 -23.39 15.56
C THR A 457 28.11 -23.55 15.88
N PRO A 458 27.53 -24.74 15.60
CA PRO A 458 26.18 -25.06 16.07
C PRO A 458 25.99 -24.91 17.60
N GLU A 459 27.03 -25.19 18.39
CA GLU A 459 27.02 -25.03 19.84
C GLU A 459 27.01 -23.55 20.26
N TRP A 460 27.79 -22.70 19.56
CA TRP A 460 27.77 -21.26 19.77
C TRP A 460 26.37 -20.70 19.50
N GLN A 461 25.74 -21.06 18.35
CA GLN A 461 24.41 -20.54 18.03
C GLN A 461 23.32 -21.07 18.99
N GLU A 462 23.45 -22.29 19.54
CA GLU A 462 22.50 -22.79 20.55
C GLU A 462 22.40 -21.85 21.75
N HIS A 463 23.53 -21.34 22.21
CA HIS A 463 23.55 -20.33 23.27
C HIS A 463 22.77 -19.07 22.89
N GLU A 464 22.93 -18.58 21.66
CA GLU A 464 22.27 -17.38 21.17
C GLU A 464 20.77 -17.59 20.89
N THR A 465 20.44 -18.64 20.16
CA THR A 465 19.10 -18.85 19.59
C THR A 465 18.21 -19.74 20.45
N GLY A 466 18.80 -20.60 21.26
CA GLY A 466 18.12 -21.68 21.99
C GLY A 466 17.68 -22.85 21.08
N VAL A 467 18.11 -22.88 19.83
CA VAL A 467 17.88 -24.02 18.92
C VAL A 467 19.00 -25.05 19.16
N PRO A 468 18.68 -26.33 19.48
CA PRO A 468 19.70 -27.33 19.80
C PRO A 468 20.74 -27.53 18.68
N ALA A 469 22.01 -27.52 19.02
CA ALA A 469 23.13 -27.65 18.07
C ALA A 469 23.01 -28.90 17.16
N ARG A 470 22.56 -30.02 17.72
CA ARG A 470 22.34 -31.26 16.97
C ARG A 470 21.27 -31.09 15.88
N GLU A 471 20.22 -30.33 16.20
CA GLU A 471 19.11 -30.14 15.26
C GLU A 471 19.50 -29.17 14.15
N LEU A 472 20.24 -28.10 14.49
CA LEU A 472 20.78 -27.18 13.49
C LEU A 472 21.78 -27.87 12.57
N ARG A 473 22.65 -28.70 13.11
CA ARG A 473 23.63 -29.48 12.31
C ARG A 473 22.91 -30.41 11.34
N ALA A 474 21.84 -31.08 11.81
CA ALA A 474 21.02 -31.92 10.94
C ALA A 474 20.32 -31.11 9.84
N LEU A 475 19.78 -29.94 10.16
CA LEU A 475 19.19 -29.02 9.18
C LEU A 475 20.24 -28.56 8.17
N ALA A 476 21.41 -28.13 8.63
CA ALA A 476 22.49 -27.65 7.76
C ALA A 476 22.95 -28.71 6.76
N ARG A 477 23.11 -29.96 7.21
CA ARG A 477 23.46 -31.11 6.36
C ARG A 477 22.35 -31.43 5.35
N ASP A 478 21.11 -31.44 5.82
CA ASP A 478 19.95 -31.72 4.98
C ASP A 478 19.82 -30.65 3.89
N TRP A 479 19.96 -29.37 4.25
CA TRP A 479 19.90 -28.23 3.31
C TRP A 479 21.09 -28.21 2.36
N GLY A 480 22.30 -28.42 2.88
CA GLY A 480 23.52 -28.44 2.07
C GLY A 480 23.58 -29.57 1.03
N SER A 481 22.84 -30.67 1.25
CA SER A 481 22.77 -31.81 0.34
C SER A 481 21.60 -31.79 -0.65
N LYS A 482 20.68 -30.84 -0.55
CA LYS A 482 19.45 -30.77 -1.34
C LYS A 482 19.33 -29.44 -2.11
N ARG A 483 18.73 -29.50 -3.28
CA ARG A 483 18.30 -28.31 -4.01
C ARG A 483 17.16 -27.65 -3.23
N THR A 484 17.47 -26.57 -2.56
CA THR A 484 16.54 -25.95 -1.62
C THR A 484 16.03 -24.61 -2.15
N TYR A 485 14.72 -24.47 -2.13
CA TYR A 485 14.04 -23.19 -2.37
C TYR A 485 13.87 -22.49 -1.03
N LEU A 486 14.36 -21.25 -0.93
CA LEU A 486 14.23 -20.43 0.26
C LEU A 486 13.02 -19.50 0.14
N SER A 487 12.10 -19.58 1.09
CA SER A 487 10.95 -18.69 1.24
C SER A 487 11.13 -17.81 2.48
N PRO A 488 11.90 -16.72 2.39
CA PRO A 488 12.15 -15.84 3.52
C PRO A 488 11.01 -14.85 3.70
N GLY A 489 10.80 -14.40 4.92
CA GLY A 489 9.88 -13.33 5.23
C GLY A 489 10.43 -11.95 4.84
N GLY A 490 9.57 -10.94 4.90
CA GLY A 490 9.93 -9.56 4.58
C GLY A 490 9.99 -9.23 3.10
N VAL A 491 10.00 -10.20 2.21
CA VAL A 491 9.77 -9.99 0.78
C VAL A 491 8.26 -9.95 0.55
N VAL A 492 7.76 -8.85 -0.01
CA VAL A 492 6.32 -8.63 -0.22
C VAL A 492 5.50 -8.64 1.09
N GLY A 493 6.08 -8.14 2.18
CA GLY A 493 5.36 -7.91 3.42
C GLY A 493 5.18 -9.12 4.35
N PHE A 494 5.90 -10.22 4.14
CA PHE A 494 5.62 -11.48 4.81
C PHE A 494 6.54 -11.82 5.96
N GLY A 495 6.85 -11.10 6.91
CA GLY A 495 7.63 -11.64 7.99
C GLY A 495 8.18 -10.68 9.00
N GLY A 496 8.74 -11.22 10.07
CA GLY A 496 9.16 -10.51 11.25
C GLY A 496 10.67 -10.30 11.41
N ALA A 497 11.51 -11.26 11.00
CA ALA A 497 12.96 -11.19 11.22
C ALA A 497 13.61 -9.97 10.54
N CYS A 498 13.15 -9.58 9.35
CA CYS A 498 13.66 -8.39 8.65
C CYS A 498 13.37 -7.08 9.39
N ARG A 499 12.46 -7.08 10.37
CA ARG A 499 12.06 -5.93 11.20
C ARG A 499 12.56 -6.04 12.65
N THR A 500 13.59 -6.83 12.89
CA THR A 500 14.36 -6.81 14.12
C THR A 500 15.56 -5.88 14.00
N SER A 501 16.18 -5.49 15.09
CA SER A 501 17.41 -4.67 15.09
C SER A 501 18.58 -5.33 14.34
N THR A 502 18.51 -6.64 14.14
CA THR A 502 19.46 -7.46 13.40
C THR A 502 18.91 -7.89 12.03
N GLY A 503 17.80 -7.30 11.60
CA GLY A 503 17.11 -7.70 10.36
C GLY A 503 17.94 -7.46 9.10
N THR A 504 18.81 -6.47 9.10
CA THR A 504 19.78 -6.25 8.00
C THR A 504 20.75 -7.41 7.86
N ASP A 505 21.26 -7.93 8.98
CA ASP A 505 22.20 -9.06 8.99
C ASP A 505 21.51 -10.35 8.56
N TRP A 506 20.30 -10.58 9.06
CA TRP A 506 19.51 -11.72 8.64
C TRP A 506 19.26 -11.72 7.13
N ALA A 507 18.82 -10.61 6.54
CA ALA A 507 18.51 -10.52 5.11
C ALA A 507 19.78 -10.67 4.26
N ARG A 508 20.91 -10.09 4.69
CA ARG A 508 22.24 -10.30 4.07
C ARG A 508 22.66 -11.76 4.12
N GLY A 509 22.41 -12.41 5.27
CA GLY A 509 22.68 -13.83 5.47
C GLY A 509 21.86 -14.73 4.56
N MET A 510 20.61 -14.40 4.25
CA MET A 510 19.80 -15.14 3.27
C MET A 510 20.48 -15.13 1.89
N VAL A 511 21.00 -13.99 1.45
CA VAL A 511 21.74 -13.87 0.18
C VAL A 511 23.03 -14.70 0.23
N CYS A 512 23.77 -14.65 1.34
CA CYS A 512 24.99 -15.42 1.52
C CYS A 512 24.75 -16.95 1.44
N LEU A 513 23.71 -17.45 2.12
CA LEU A 513 23.37 -18.88 2.05
C LEU A 513 22.98 -19.31 0.63
N MET A 514 22.17 -18.50 -0.06
CA MET A 514 21.79 -18.79 -1.44
C MET A 514 22.98 -18.73 -2.40
N ALA A 515 23.93 -17.82 -2.17
CA ALA A 515 25.18 -17.76 -2.91
C ALA A 515 26.02 -19.04 -2.72
N MET A 516 26.07 -19.57 -1.51
CA MET A 516 26.76 -20.84 -1.23
C MET A 516 26.09 -22.06 -1.88
N GLN A 517 24.79 -22.00 -2.11
CA GLN A 517 23.99 -23.08 -2.72
C GLN A 517 23.88 -22.98 -4.24
N GLY A 518 24.30 -21.87 -4.85
CA GLY A 518 24.22 -21.68 -6.30
C GLY A 518 22.89 -21.06 -6.76
N LEU A 519 22.59 -19.88 -6.28
CA LEU A 519 21.39 -19.11 -6.67
C LEU A 519 21.17 -19.11 -8.20
N GLY A 520 19.99 -19.51 -8.63
CA GLY A 520 19.61 -19.61 -10.04
C GLY A 520 19.82 -21.01 -10.66
N LYS A 521 20.51 -21.93 -10.01
CA LYS A 521 20.57 -23.33 -10.43
C LYS A 521 19.18 -24.01 -10.31
N PRO A 522 18.89 -25.08 -11.06
CA PRO A 522 17.60 -25.77 -10.99
C PRO A 522 17.14 -26.06 -9.55
N GLY A 523 15.99 -25.53 -9.15
CA GLY A 523 15.41 -25.70 -7.81
C GLY A 523 16.07 -24.90 -6.70
N VAL A 524 17.12 -24.13 -6.98
CA VAL A 524 17.83 -23.27 -6.02
C VAL A 524 17.50 -21.81 -6.33
N ASN A 525 16.46 -21.32 -5.70
CA ASN A 525 15.99 -19.94 -5.88
C ASN A 525 15.35 -19.41 -4.60
N MET A 526 14.88 -18.19 -4.63
CA MET A 526 14.30 -17.51 -3.47
C MET A 526 13.01 -16.79 -3.82
N GLY A 527 12.01 -16.85 -2.93
CA GLY A 527 10.74 -16.16 -3.05
C GLY A 527 9.70 -16.70 -2.10
N CYS A 528 8.55 -16.03 -2.01
CA CYS A 528 7.50 -16.36 -1.04
C CYS A 528 6.46 -17.38 -1.53
N LEU A 529 6.72 -18.13 -2.60
CA LEU A 529 5.79 -19.07 -3.25
C LEU A 529 4.51 -18.44 -3.79
N GLN A 530 4.47 -17.14 -3.89
CA GLN A 530 3.42 -16.41 -4.57
C GLN A 530 3.88 -15.91 -5.94
N GLN A 531 5.15 -15.66 -6.09
CA GLN A 531 5.78 -15.08 -7.26
C GLN A 531 6.21 -16.15 -8.26
N GLY A 532 6.42 -15.72 -9.52
CA GLY A 532 6.98 -16.58 -10.56
C GLY A 532 5.96 -17.44 -11.30
N THR A 533 4.73 -16.98 -11.47
CA THR A 533 3.69 -17.64 -12.24
C THR A 533 3.70 -17.21 -13.72
N PRO A 534 3.19 -18.01 -14.66
CA PRO A 534 3.19 -17.72 -16.09
C PRO A 534 2.15 -16.69 -16.55
N VAL A 535 2.01 -15.56 -15.84
CA VAL A 535 1.15 -14.45 -16.31
C VAL A 535 1.92 -13.55 -17.27
N ASP A 536 1.24 -13.01 -18.26
CA ASP A 536 1.86 -12.06 -19.21
C ASP A 536 2.18 -10.74 -18.49
N THR A 537 3.46 -10.45 -18.32
CA THR A 537 3.95 -9.20 -17.73
C THR A 537 4.11 -8.08 -18.76
N HIS A 538 4.07 -8.40 -20.04
CA HIS A 538 4.26 -7.45 -21.15
C HIS A 538 2.96 -6.76 -21.57
N PHE A 539 1.78 -7.32 -21.22
CA PHE A 539 0.52 -6.63 -21.44
C PHE A 539 0.52 -5.34 -20.63
N TYR A 540 0.43 -4.21 -21.36
CA TYR A 540 0.58 -2.92 -20.74
C TYR A 540 -0.70 -2.46 -20.03
N PHE A 541 -0.60 -2.34 -18.71
CA PHE A 541 -1.60 -1.71 -17.86
C PHE A 541 -0.85 -0.93 -16.75
N PRO A 542 -1.30 0.28 -16.32
CA PRO A 542 -0.58 1.07 -15.33
C PRO A 542 -0.52 0.44 -13.94
N GLY A 543 -0.99 -0.77 -13.84
CA GLY A 543 -0.91 -1.57 -12.64
C GLY A 543 -1.97 -1.26 -11.61
N TYR A 544 -2.12 -2.20 -10.72
CA TYR A 544 -2.92 -2.13 -9.52
C TYR A 544 -2.47 -0.97 -8.62
N ALA A 545 -3.27 -0.60 -7.63
CA ALA A 545 -3.07 0.54 -6.77
C ALA A 545 -1.64 0.74 -6.25
N GLU A 546 -1.01 -0.31 -5.78
CA GLU A 546 0.42 -0.31 -5.50
C GLU A 546 1.23 -0.88 -6.67
N GLY A 547 0.52 -1.32 -7.71
CA GLY A 547 1.03 -2.04 -8.83
C GLY A 547 2.11 -1.31 -9.60
N GLY A 548 3.22 -1.97 -9.79
CA GLY A 548 4.36 -1.56 -10.58
C GLY A 548 5.00 -0.23 -10.19
N MET A 549 4.37 0.46 -9.23
CA MET A 549 4.62 1.86 -8.98
C MET A 549 4.27 2.20 -7.56
N SER A 550 4.90 1.55 -6.70
CA SER A 550 4.67 1.68 -5.29
C SER A 550 5.01 3.01 -4.69
N GLY A 551 4.68 3.12 -3.42
CA GLY A 551 4.76 4.26 -2.56
C GLY A 551 6.01 5.13 -2.62
N ASP A 552 7.09 4.64 -3.14
CA ASP A 552 8.34 5.38 -3.24
C ASP A 552 8.43 6.30 -4.45
N LEU A 553 7.36 6.45 -5.22
CA LEU A 553 7.25 7.49 -6.26
C LEU A 553 7.39 8.91 -5.72
N GLU A 554 7.22 9.10 -4.43
CA GLU A 554 7.54 10.39 -3.80
C GLU A 554 9.00 10.77 -4.03
N PHE A 555 9.88 9.79 -4.24
CA PHE A 555 11.33 9.96 -4.45
C PHE A 555 11.84 9.51 -5.82
N THR A 556 11.13 8.63 -6.51
CA THR A 556 11.63 7.95 -7.71
C THR A 556 10.67 8.10 -8.89
N ALA A 557 10.10 9.29 -9.06
CA ALA A 557 9.22 9.54 -10.18
C ALA A 557 9.89 9.15 -11.51
N LEU A 558 9.46 8.02 -12.07
CA LEU A 558 9.77 7.68 -13.45
C LEU A 558 8.80 8.45 -14.35
N PRO A 559 9.28 9.39 -15.17
CA PRO A 559 8.41 10.25 -15.98
C PRO A 559 7.44 9.47 -16.85
N VAL A 560 7.85 8.33 -17.39
CA VAL A 560 7.03 7.47 -18.25
C VAL A 560 5.82 6.90 -17.50
N GLN A 561 6.00 6.54 -16.25
CA GLN A 561 4.96 5.91 -15.44
C GLN A 561 3.96 6.93 -14.88
N LEU A 562 4.34 8.19 -14.78
CA LEU A 562 3.44 9.27 -14.37
C LEU A 562 2.37 9.59 -15.43
N TYR A 563 2.63 9.34 -16.70
CA TYR A 563 1.66 9.59 -17.77
C TYR A 563 0.54 8.56 -17.85
N GLN A 564 0.72 7.43 -17.23
CA GLN A 564 -0.16 6.28 -17.34
C GLN A 564 -1.17 6.20 -16.19
N ARG A 565 -0.92 6.93 -15.13
CA ARG A 565 -1.85 7.21 -14.04
C ARG A 565 -2.41 8.62 -14.19
N MET A 566 -3.26 9.02 -13.27
CA MET A 566 -3.60 10.43 -13.14
C MET A 566 -2.32 11.23 -12.87
N PRO A 567 -1.89 12.16 -13.74
CA PRO A 567 -0.65 12.91 -13.55
C PRO A 567 -0.62 13.64 -12.23
N GLN A 568 0.48 13.52 -11.49
CA GLN A 568 0.59 14.02 -10.11
C GLN A 568 0.92 15.50 -10.00
N LEU A 569 1.19 16.21 -11.10
CA LEU A 569 1.55 17.64 -11.13
C LEU A 569 2.78 17.98 -10.25
N ILE A 570 3.77 17.10 -10.19
CA ILE A 570 4.96 17.23 -9.34
C ILE A 570 5.68 18.56 -9.55
N SER A 571 5.74 19.06 -10.78
CA SER A 571 6.39 20.34 -11.10
C SER A 571 5.74 21.55 -10.45
N MET A 572 4.53 21.43 -9.92
CA MET A 572 3.87 22.50 -9.18
C MET A 572 4.29 22.55 -7.70
N ASN A 573 4.82 21.45 -7.17
CA ASN A 573 5.33 21.43 -5.80
C ASN A 573 6.79 21.92 -5.77
N THR A 574 6.98 23.12 -5.26
CA THR A 574 8.31 23.74 -5.11
C THR A 574 8.94 23.46 -3.74
N VAL A 575 8.30 22.68 -2.89
CA VAL A 575 8.81 22.38 -1.55
C VAL A 575 9.88 21.29 -1.63
N ALA A 576 11.08 21.62 -1.22
CA ALA A 576 12.23 20.73 -1.22
C ALA A 576 12.55 20.18 0.19
N GLN A 577 11.52 19.80 0.93
CA GLN A 577 11.70 19.14 2.23
C GLN A 577 10.78 17.95 2.37
N GLY A 578 11.14 17.00 3.23
CA GLY A 578 10.34 15.84 3.60
C GLY A 578 10.56 15.45 5.04
N ILE A 579 9.59 14.77 5.63
CA ILE A 579 9.67 14.25 7.01
C ILE A 579 9.70 12.73 6.95
N PRO A 580 10.75 12.05 7.48
CA PRO A 580 10.73 10.60 7.60
C PRO A 580 9.54 10.15 8.47
N ARG A 581 8.71 9.24 7.98
CA ARG A 581 7.49 8.82 8.68
C ARG A 581 7.75 8.31 10.10
N LEU A 582 8.84 7.58 10.29
CA LEU A 582 9.27 7.11 11.61
C LEU A 582 9.54 8.26 12.59
N LYS A 583 9.98 9.41 12.08
CA LYS A 583 10.35 10.61 12.85
C LYS A 583 9.31 11.75 12.76
N LEU A 584 8.10 11.43 12.30
CA LEU A 584 7.03 12.41 12.21
C LEU A 584 6.69 13.08 13.56
N PRO A 585 6.58 12.34 14.68
CA PRO A 585 6.35 12.98 15.97
C PRO A 585 7.46 13.93 16.38
N GLU A 586 8.73 13.56 16.21
CA GLU A 586 9.89 14.41 16.53
C GLU A 586 9.94 15.66 15.66
N ALA A 587 9.59 15.54 14.37
CA ALA A 587 9.53 16.70 13.47
C ALA A 587 8.57 17.80 13.97
N VAL A 588 7.48 17.41 14.65
CA VAL A 588 6.50 18.36 15.21
C VAL A 588 6.89 18.76 16.63
N LEU A 589 7.28 17.80 17.50
CA LEU A 589 7.50 18.05 18.92
C LEU A 589 8.85 18.71 19.21
N GLU A 590 9.87 18.35 18.42
CA GLU A 590 11.25 18.82 18.57
C GLU A 590 11.63 19.83 17.49
N GLY A 591 10.81 19.97 16.44
CA GLY A 591 11.11 20.83 15.30
C GLY A 591 12.26 20.36 14.42
N HIS A 592 12.65 19.09 14.53
CA HIS A 592 13.77 18.51 13.82
C HIS A 592 13.57 17.02 13.53
N ALA A 593 14.00 16.57 12.36
CA ALA A 593 14.08 15.16 12.02
C ALA A 593 15.15 14.91 10.94
N ASP A 594 15.96 13.88 11.11
CA ASP A 594 16.88 13.39 10.11
C ASP A 594 16.34 12.16 9.39
N GLY A 595 16.62 12.05 8.10
CA GLY A 595 16.27 10.91 7.27
C GLY A 595 17.37 10.57 6.27
N TYR A 596 17.20 9.43 5.62
CA TYR A 596 18.09 8.95 4.58
C TYR A 596 17.29 8.62 3.32
N VAL A 597 17.87 8.86 2.14
CA VAL A 597 17.17 8.65 0.88
C VAL A 597 16.91 7.16 0.69
N SER A 598 15.64 6.81 0.47
CA SER A 598 15.22 5.46 0.08
C SER A 598 14.91 5.43 -1.41
N ASP A 599 15.94 5.22 -2.24
CA ASP A 599 15.76 5.06 -3.69
C ASP A 599 15.96 3.59 -4.07
N PRO A 600 14.91 2.87 -4.51
CA PRO A 600 15.03 1.47 -4.84
C PRO A 600 15.91 1.20 -6.06
N LYS A 601 16.24 2.21 -6.86
CA LYS A 601 17.07 2.08 -8.07
C LYS A 601 18.52 2.43 -7.83
N ALA A 602 18.84 2.98 -6.68
CA ALA A 602 20.20 3.44 -6.38
C ALA A 602 20.50 3.26 -4.90
N ALA A 603 20.89 2.05 -4.51
CA ALA A 603 21.23 1.71 -3.13
C ALA A 603 22.26 2.66 -2.52
N GLN A 604 23.17 3.21 -3.34
CA GLN A 604 24.18 4.19 -2.91
C GLN A 604 23.56 5.48 -2.37
N LYS A 605 22.34 5.82 -2.75
CA LYS A 605 21.63 6.99 -2.19
C LYS A 605 21.24 6.83 -0.73
N GLN A 606 21.20 5.60 -0.21
CA GLN A 606 20.95 5.34 1.21
C GLN A 606 21.96 6.01 2.15
N PHE A 607 23.11 6.42 1.64
CA PHE A 607 24.11 7.17 2.40
C PHE A 607 23.88 8.69 2.37
N LEU A 608 22.95 9.20 1.57
CA LEU A 608 22.59 10.60 1.51
C LEU A 608 21.59 10.94 2.61
N LYS A 609 22.05 11.80 3.53
CA LYS A 609 21.21 12.31 4.61
C LYS A 609 20.43 13.53 4.12
N PHE A 610 19.19 13.64 4.57
CA PHE A 610 18.42 14.88 4.50
C PHE A 610 17.90 15.25 5.89
N GLY A 611 17.75 16.54 6.16
CA GLY A 611 17.24 17.06 7.42
C GLY A 611 15.90 17.77 7.22
N TYR A 612 15.08 17.72 8.26
CA TYR A 612 13.89 18.54 8.40
C TYR A 612 14.08 19.48 9.62
N PRO A 613 13.76 20.78 9.52
CA PRO A 613 13.36 21.48 8.30
C PRO A 613 14.51 21.64 7.32
N ALA A 614 14.22 21.66 6.04
CA ALA A 614 15.22 21.96 5.02
C ALA A 614 15.51 23.48 5.00
N PRO A 615 16.72 23.90 4.61
CA PRO A 615 17.07 25.32 4.53
C PRO A 615 16.03 26.14 3.73
N GLY A 616 15.58 27.25 4.33
CA GLY A 616 14.61 28.14 3.72
C GLY A 616 13.15 27.73 3.84
N HIS A 617 12.85 26.60 4.48
CA HIS A 617 11.47 26.14 4.76
C HIS A 617 11.11 26.32 6.24
N ALA A 618 9.84 26.64 6.50
CA ALA A 618 9.28 26.69 7.84
C ALA A 618 8.97 25.27 8.38
N LEU A 619 8.84 25.19 9.70
CA LEU A 619 8.27 24.03 10.37
C LEU A 619 6.83 23.81 9.93
N VAL A 620 6.40 22.56 9.89
CA VAL A 620 5.01 22.19 9.59
C VAL A 620 4.07 22.70 10.68
N LYS A 621 2.90 23.18 10.22
CA LYS A 621 1.84 23.76 11.05
C LYS A 621 0.48 23.13 10.80
N MET A 622 0.32 22.49 9.66
CA MET A 622 -0.92 21.84 9.25
C MET A 622 -0.66 20.41 8.80
N TYR A 623 -1.49 19.48 9.23
CA TYR A 623 -1.48 18.11 8.76
C TYR A 623 -2.76 17.77 7.98
N TYR A 624 -2.60 17.50 6.69
CA TYR A 624 -3.64 16.86 5.88
C TYR A 624 -3.47 15.35 5.94
N LYS A 625 -4.17 14.69 6.86
CA LYS A 625 -4.15 13.23 7.02
C LYS A 625 -5.13 12.59 6.03
N TYR A 626 -4.66 11.58 5.33
CA TYR A 626 -5.43 10.89 4.31
C TYR A 626 -5.46 9.39 4.59
N GLY A 627 -6.65 8.85 4.74
CA GLY A 627 -6.87 7.42 4.96
C GLY A 627 -6.16 6.84 6.17
N GLY A 628 -6.47 5.62 6.52
CA GLY A 628 -5.83 4.74 7.48
C GLY A 628 -5.31 5.36 8.78
N SER A 629 -4.65 4.56 9.59
CA SER A 629 -4.13 5.03 10.88
C SER A 629 -2.62 4.81 10.99
N HIS A 630 -1.84 5.88 11.11
CA HIS A 630 -0.44 5.77 11.53
C HIS A 630 -0.32 5.32 12.99
N MET A 631 -1.25 5.74 13.84
CA MET A 631 -1.27 5.30 15.25
C MET A 631 -1.43 3.78 15.37
N GLY A 632 -2.17 3.15 14.46
CA GLY A 632 -2.31 1.69 14.43
C GLY A 632 -1.12 0.97 13.80
N THR A 633 -0.34 1.64 12.95
CA THR A 633 0.67 0.98 12.09
C THR A 633 2.11 1.41 12.37
N MET A 634 2.32 2.49 13.14
CA MET A 634 3.65 3.00 13.45
C MET A 634 4.04 2.69 14.89
N VAL A 635 5.33 2.54 15.13
CA VAL A 635 5.93 2.21 16.41
C VAL A 635 5.83 3.36 17.41
N ASP A 636 5.85 3.03 18.72
CA ASP A 636 5.79 3.98 19.84
C ASP A 636 4.64 4.98 19.71
N THR A 637 3.45 4.42 19.60
CA THR A 637 2.21 5.14 19.20
C THR A 637 1.88 6.32 20.10
N ASN A 638 2.23 6.27 21.38
CA ASN A 638 1.96 7.35 22.33
C ASN A 638 2.62 8.67 21.90
N ARG A 639 3.73 8.64 21.17
CA ARG A 639 4.36 9.85 20.61
C ARG A 639 3.45 10.55 19.60
N TYR A 640 2.67 9.79 18.83
CA TYR A 640 1.70 10.36 17.87
C TYR A 640 0.57 11.06 18.60
N ALA A 641 0.05 10.52 19.70
CA ALA A 641 -0.96 11.19 20.51
C ALA A 641 -0.43 12.53 21.05
N ARG A 642 0.80 12.56 21.59
CA ARG A 642 1.46 13.80 22.04
C ARG A 642 1.69 14.79 20.91
N MET A 643 2.10 14.32 19.71
CA MET A 643 2.24 15.15 18.51
C MET A 643 0.92 15.84 18.15
N TYR A 644 -0.16 15.09 18.12
CA TYR A 644 -1.48 15.66 17.81
C TYR A 644 -1.95 16.69 18.84
N ALA A 645 -1.63 16.48 20.12
CA ALA A 645 -1.96 17.42 21.18
C ALA A 645 -1.10 18.70 21.17
N SER A 646 0.01 18.72 20.41
CA SER A 646 0.93 19.86 20.37
C SER A 646 0.26 21.12 19.80
N LYS A 647 0.52 22.26 20.49
CA LYS A 647 0.12 23.59 20.02
C LYS A 647 0.80 24.00 18.71
N ASP A 648 1.95 23.42 18.41
CA ASP A 648 2.73 23.72 17.20
C ASP A 648 2.12 23.12 15.94
N LEU A 649 1.27 22.09 16.08
CA LEU A 649 0.43 21.54 15.02
C LEU A 649 -0.94 22.26 15.05
N GLU A 650 -1.03 23.40 14.37
CA GLU A 650 -2.13 24.34 14.47
C GLU A 650 -3.46 23.84 13.91
N PHE A 651 -3.43 22.97 12.87
CA PHE A 651 -4.64 22.44 12.25
C PHE A 651 -4.43 21.02 11.72
N VAL A 652 -5.40 20.15 11.98
CA VAL A 652 -5.45 18.78 11.49
C VAL A 652 -6.78 18.52 10.78
N VAL A 653 -6.72 18.13 9.52
CA VAL A 653 -7.86 17.57 8.78
C VAL A 653 -7.60 16.10 8.48
N ASN A 654 -8.62 15.27 8.66
CA ASN A 654 -8.57 13.86 8.30
C ASN A 654 -9.66 13.53 7.26
N GLN A 655 -9.26 12.98 6.12
CA GLN A 655 -10.16 12.47 5.09
C GLN A 655 -10.21 10.95 5.22
N SER A 656 -11.30 10.41 5.74
CA SER A 656 -11.41 8.98 6.06
C SER A 656 -12.81 8.44 5.81
N ILE A 657 -12.90 7.11 5.73
CA ILE A 657 -14.15 6.36 5.54
C ILE A 657 -14.77 5.99 6.88
N TRP A 658 -13.94 5.60 7.84
CA TRP A 658 -14.35 5.10 9.18
C TRP A 658 -13.73 5.93 10.29
N MET A 659 -14.41 5.96 11.45
CA MET A 659 -13.93 6.61 12.66
C MET A 659 -12.88 5.71 13.35
N GLU A 660 -11.68 5.71 12.83
CA GLU A 660 -10.53 5.03 13.43
C GLU A 660 -9.94 5.85 14.59
N GLY A 661 -9.09 5.23 15.40
CA GLY A 661 -8.48 5.89 16.56
C GLY A 661 -7.77 7.18 16.22
N GLU A 662 -7.05 7.26 15.10
CA GLU A 662 -6.36 8.47 14.64
C GLU A 662 -7.31 9.55 14.11
N ALA A 663 -8.46 9.18 13.54
CA ALA A 663 -9.46 10.15 13.07
C ALA A 663 -9.98 11.04 14.21
N LYS A 664 -10.01 10.51 15.45
CA LYS A 664 -10.42 11.24 16.65
C LYS A 664 -9.51 12.40 17.03
N PHE A 665 -8.34 12.53 16.40
CA PHE A 665 -7.39 13.62 16.63
C PHE A 665 -7.52 14.78 15.63
N ALA A 666 -8.43 14.69 14.67
CA ALA A 666 -8.63 15.76 13.69
C ALA A 666 -9.51 16.92 14.24
N ASP A 667 -9.28 18.12 13.74
CA ASP A 667 -10.15 19.26 14.00
C ASP A 667 -11.37 19.25 13.07
N VAL A 668 -11.16 18.78 11.82
CA VAL A 668 -12.21 18.55 10.80
C VAL A 668 -12.03 17.17 10.17
N ILE A 669 -13.13 16.44 9.99
CA ILE A 669 -13.15 15.16 9.31
C ILE A 669 -14.01 15.26 8.06
N LEU A 670 -13.42 14.84 6.92
CA LEU A 670 -14.10 14.80 5.62
C LEU A 670 -14.49 13.35 5.29
N PRO A 671 -15.79 13.05 5.12
CA PRO A 671 -16.28 11.69 4.88
C PRO A 671 -15.98 11.24 3.44
N ALA A 672 -15.14 10.21 3.31
CA ALA A 672 -14.82 9.57 2.03
C ALA A 672 -15.72 8.36 1.75
N CYS A 673 -15.87 8.02 0.45
CA CYS A 673 -16.58 6.82 -0.02
C CYS A 673 -15.70 5.58 0.03
N THR A 674 -16.34 4.40 0.12
CA THR A 674 -15.69 3.13 -0.23
C THR A 674 -15.53 2.96 -1.74
N SER A 675 -14.72 1.97 -2.16
CA SER A 675 -14.54 1.63 -3.58
C SER A 675 -15.84 1.21 -4.29
N PHE A 676 -16.86 0.76 -3.57
CA PHE A 676 -18.16 0.38 -4.14
C PHE A 676 -19.10 1.57 -4.43
N GLU A 677 -18.75 2.76 -3.94
CA GLU A 677 -19.57 3.98 -4.01
C GLU A 677 -19.04 4.99 -5.04
N ARG A 678 -17.99 4.64 -5.79
CA ARG A 678 -17.32 5.52 -6.78
C ARG A 678 -16.87 4.73 -8.01
N TRP A 679 -16.53 5.45 -9.07
CA TRP A 679 -15.91 4.87 -10.25
C TRP A 679 -14.40 4.79 -10.10
N ASP A 680 -13.82 3.69 -10.56
CA ASP A 680 -12.38 3.55 -10.69
C ASP A 680 -12.04 2.45 -11.70
N ILE A 681 -10.78 2.29 -12.00
CA ILE A 681 -10.23 1.24 -12.83
C ILE A 681 -8.97 0.72 -12.13
N GLY A 682 -8.71 -0.57 -12.25
CA GLY A 682 -7.51 -1.16 -11.71
C GLY A 682 -7.19 -2.48 -12.38
N GLU A 683 -6.11 -3.08 -12.02
CA GLU A 683 -5.86 -4.48 -12.31
C GLU A 683 -5.52 -5.22 -11.03
N PHE A 684 -5.87 -6.47 -10.97
CA PHE A 684 -5.36 -7.38 -9.98
C PHE A 684 -4.20 -8.14 -10.59
N ALA A 685 -3.03 -7.68 -10.26
CA ALA A 685 -1.78 -8.29 -10.65
C ALA A 685 -1.00 -8.79 -9.44
N SER A 686 -1.67 -8.95 -8.34
CA SER A 686 -1.20 -9.16 -7.01
C SER A 686 -0.53 -7.97 -6.34
N SER A 687 -0.90 -7.93 -5.19
CA SER A 687 -0.19 -7.71 -4.01
C SER A 687 0.92 -6.73 -4.05
N GLY A 688 0.52 -5.60 -3.76
CA GLY A 688 1.48 -4.65 -3.39
C GLY A 688 2.33 -4.12 -4.52
N GLY A 689 2.14 -4.53 -5.75
CA GLY A 689 2.69 -3.93 -6.96
C GLY A 689 4.00 -3.18 -6.81
N VAL A 690 4.68 -3.62 -5.83
CA VAL A 690 5.77 -2.95 -5.19
C VAL A 690 7.05 -3.26 -5.90
N VAL A 691 7.05 -4.44 -6.49
CA VAL A 691 8.16 -4.91 -7.26
C VAL A 691 7.71 -4.98 -8.67
N GLU A 692 8.52 -4.58 -9.48
CA GLU A 692 8.45 -4.64 -10.91
C GLU A 692 8.09 -6.04 -11.41
N HIS A 693 8.35 -7.05 -10.64
CA HIS A 693 8.06 -8.45 -10.95
C HIS A 693 6.89 -9.03 -10.17
N SER A 694 6.16 -8.22 -9.43
CA SER A 694 5.02 -8.71 -8.62
C SER A 694 3.84 -9.16 -9.45
N PHE A 695 3.76 -8.77 -10.71
CA PHE A 695 2.76 -9.25 -11.66
C PHE A 695 2.74 -10.78 -11.77
N THR A 696 3.86 -11.43 -11.54
CA THR A 696 3.95 -12.90 -11.59
C THR A 696 3.40 -13.59 -10.33
N GLN A 697 2.76 -12.88 -9.43
CA GLN A 697 2.16 -13.46 -8.22
C GLN A 697 0.75 -14.01 -8.43
N CYS A 698 0.06 -13.58 -9.48
CA CYS A 698 -1.35 -13.90 -9.70
C CYS A 698 -1.56 -15.30 -10.27
N ASN A 699 -2.69 -15.89 -9.94
CA ASN A 699 -3.22 -17.01 -10.71
C ASN A 699 -3.79 -16.53 -12.06
N HIS A 700 -4.34 -15.34 -12.09
CA HIS A 700 -4.81 -14.67 -13.30
C HIS A 700 -4.54 -13.18 -13.21
N ARG A 701 -4.03 -12.59 -14.27
CA ARG A 701 -3.92 -11.14 -14.40
C ARG A 701 -5.26 -10.59 -14.92
N VAL A 702 -5.93 -9.76 -14.13
CA VAL A 702 -7.29 -9.31 -14.42
C VAL A 702 -7.36 -7.79 -14.34
N ALA A 703 -7.68 -7.14 -15.45
CA ALA A 703 -8.07 -5.74 -15.47
C ALA A 703 -9.52 -5.62 -15.03
N VAL A 704 -9.83 -4.72 -14.12
CA VAL A 704 -11.13 -4.59 -13.46
C VAL A 704 -11.66 -3.17 -13.58
N MET A 705 -12.87 -3.03 -14.11
CA MET A 705 -13.66 -1.82 -13.97
C MET A 705 -14.28 -1.82 -12.57
N GLN A 706 -13.91 -0.89 -11.73
CA GLN A 706 -14.56 -0.71 -10.44
C GLN A 706 -15.79 0.15 -10.66
N HIS A 707 -16.93 -0.51 -10.73
CA HIS A 707 -18.19 0.17 -10.92
C HIS A 707 -18.61 0.92 -9.64
N LYS A 708 -19.23 2.06 -9.81
CA LYS A 708 -20.04 2.65 -8.77
C LYS A 708 -21.25 1.73 -8.54
N CYS A 709 -21.11 0.76 -7.64
CA CYS A 709 -22.10 -0.28 -7.38
C CYS A 709 -23.35 0.27 -6.69
N ILE A 710 -23.17 1.21 -5.77
CA ILE A 710 -24.22 1.88 -5.01
C ILE A 710 -23.96 3.39 -4.94
N GLU A 711 -25.01 4.15 -4.60
CA GLU A 711 -24.83 5.56 -4.28
C GLU A 711 -24.05 5.73 -2.97
N PRO A 712 -23.27 6.79 -2.82
CA PRO A 712 -22.57 7.08 -1.58
C PRO A 712 -23.51 7.16 -0.39
N LEU A 713 -23.11 6.51 0.72
CA LEU A 713 -23.90 6.52 1.94
C LEU A 713 -23.79 7.89 2.64
N GLY A 714 -24.91 8.37 3.15
CA GLY A 714 -24.98 9.68 3.79
C GLY A 714 -24.62 10.80 2.81
N GLU A 715 -23.69 11.65 3.21
CA GLU A 715 -23.13 12.73 2.38
C GLU A 715 -21.66 12.44 1.98
N SER A 716 -21.20 11.19 2.12
CA SER A 716 -19.82 10.84 1.76
C SER A 716 -19.55 11.12 0.27
N ARG A 717 -18.32 11.47 -0.06
CA ARG A 717 -17.89 11.78 -1.43
C ARG A 717 -16.66 10.96 -1.79
N SER A 718 -16.44 10.78 -3.08
CA SER A 718 -15.17 10.20 -3.52
C SER A 718 -14.01 11.13 -3.22
N ASP A 719 -12.82 10.55 -3.07
CA ASP A 719 -11.59 11.33 -2.86
C ASP A 719 -11.39 12.36 -3.99
N PHE A 720 -11.64 11.95 -5.23
CA PHE A 720 -11.56 12.86 -6.39
C PHE A 720 -12.50 14.06 -6.24
N GLN A 721 -13.75 13.84 -5.80
CA GLN A 721 -14.74 14.91 -5.62
C GLN A 721 -14.39 15.84 -4.45
N ILE A 722 -13.84 15.29 -3.35
CA ILE A 722 -13.40 16.09 -2.20
C ILE A 722 -12.27 17.02 -2.63
N PHE A 723 -11.23 16.47 -3.27
CA PHE A 723 -10.11 17.28 -3.74
C PHE A 723 -10.51 18.27 -4.84
N LEU A 724 -11.46 17.92 -5.71
CA LEU A 724 -11.99 18.84 -6.70
C LEU A 724 -12.67 20.02 -6.03
N ALA A 725 -13.49 19.79 -5.00
CA ALA A 725 -14.18 20.86 -4.28
C ALA A 725 -13.21 21.76 -3.49
N LEU A 726 -12.11 21.21 -2.98
CA LEU A 726 -11.02 22.01 -2.38
C LEU A 726 -10.27 22.81 -3.45
N ALA A 727 -9.96 22.18 -4.59
CA ALA A 727 -9.28 22.83 -5.71
C ALA A 727 -10.11 24.02 -6.25
N GLU A 728 -11.44 23.91 -6.26
CA GLU A 728 -12.33 25.00 -6.62
C GLU A 728 -12.14 26.22 -5.70
N ARG A 729 -12.15 26.01 -4.38
CA ARG A 729 -11.96 27.08 -3.39
C ARG A 729 -10.56 27.71 -3.44
N LEU A 730 -9.60 26.97 -3.99
CA LEU A 730 -8.22 27.42 -4.16
C LEU A 730 -7.92 27.96 -5.57
N GLY A 731 -8.90 27.97 -6.49
CA GLY A 731 -8.72 28.44 -7.86
C GLY A 731 -7.93 27.46 -8.76
N LEU A 732 -7.89 26.19 -8.41
CA LEU A 732 -7.08 25.15 -9.06
C LEU A 732 -7.91 24.12 -9.86
N THR A 733 -9.21 24.37 -10.09
CA THR A 733 -10.15 23.44 -10.72
C THR A 733 -9.66 22.92 -12.06
N ALA A 734 -9.17 23.81 -12.94
CA ALA A 734 -8.71 23.44 -14.28
C ALA A 734 -7.47 22.57 -14.22
N ALA A 735 -6.52 22.89 -13.36
CA ALA A 735 -5.29 22.08 -13.19
C ALA A 735 -5.60 20.70 -12.59
N TYR A 736 -6.52 20.65 -11.63
CA TYR A 736 -6.85 19.39 -10.96
C TYR A 736 -7.67 18.45 -11.83
N SER A 737 -8.81 18.89 -12.37
CA SER A 737 -9.75 18.01 -13.10
C SER A 737 -9.47 17.89 -14.60
N GLU A 738 -8.83 18.88 -15.21
CA GLU A 738 -8.74 19.03 -16.67
C GLU A 738 -10.11 18.94 -17.36
N GLY A 739 -11.18 19.35 -16.68
CA GLY A 739 -12.55 19.25 -17.15
C GLY A 739 -13.09 17.81 -17.25
N SER A 740 -12.44 16.84 -16.62
CA SER A 740 -12.81 15.42 -16.63
C SER A 740 -13.50 15.01 -15.35
N SER A 741 -14.54 14.18 -15.47
CA SER A 741 -15.18 13.49 -14.35
C SER A 741 -14.36 12.24 -13.96
N GLU A 742 -14.73 11.57 -12.85
CA GLU A 742 -14.13 10.28 -12.48
C GLU A 742 -14.23 9.24 -13.61
N LEU A 743 -15.42 9.11 -14.21
CA LEU A 743 -15.61 8.14 -15.29
C LEU A 743 -14.82 8.52 -16.55
N ASP A 744 -14.66 9.82 -16.84
CA ASP A 744 -13.78 10.28 -17.92
C ASP A 744 -12.32 9.94 -17.63
N TRP A 745 -11.88 10.08 -16.37
CA TRP A 745 -10.53 9.67 -15.98
C TRP A 745 -10.35 8.16 -16.09
N CYS A 746 -11.32 7.35 -15.68
CA CYS A 746 -11.28 5.90 -15.87
C CYS A 746 -11.16 5.53 -17.35
N GLN A 747 -11.89 6.20 -18.24
CA GLN A 747 -11.79 5.97 -19.68
C GLN A 747 -10.43 6.41 -20.24
N ARG A 748 -9.86 7.54 -19.79
CA ARG A 748 -8.52 7.98 -20.18
C ARG A 748 -7.45 6.98 -19.75
N LEU A 749 -7.58 6.44 -18.53
CA LEU A 749 -6.69 5.39 -18.04
C LEU A 749 -6.82 4.11 -18.86
N PHE A 750 -8.04 3.69 -19.19
CA PHE A 750 -8.30 2.57 -20.08
C PHE A 750 -7.63 2.79 -21.45
N GLU A 751 -7.80 3.96 -22.05
CA GLU A 751 -7.24 4.31 -23.36
C GLU A 751 -5.70 4.36 -23.37
N ALA A 752 -5.07 4.55 -22.20
CA ALA A 752 -3.62 4.54 -22.04
C ALA A 752 -3.02 3.15 -21.85
N THR A 753 -3.80 2.09 -21.90
CA THR A 753 -3.39 0.70 -21.71
C THR A 753 -3.44 -0.09 -23.02
N ASP A 754 -3.12 -1.38 -22.93
CA ASP A 754 -3.33 -2.31 -24.04
C ASP A 754 -4.78 -2.81 -24.18
N LEU A 755 -5.66 -2.49 -23.22
CA LEU A 755 -7.07 -2.89 -23.25
C LEU A 755 -7.80 -2.49 -24.53
N PRO A 756 -7.65 -1.27 -25.11
CA PRO A 756 -8.31 -0.91 -26.35
C PRO A 756 -7.98 -1.81 -27.56
N LYS A 757 -6.87 -2.54 -27.50
CA LYS A 757 -6.47 -3.50 -28.53
C LYS A 757 -7.30 -4.78 -28.50
N VAL A 758 -7.88 -5.11 -27.34
CA VAL A 758 -8.53 -6.40 -27.07
C VAL A 758 -10.01 -6.30 -26.68
N ILE A 759 -10.44 -5.17 -26.11
CA ILE A 759 -11.84 -4.95 -25.72
C ILE A 759 -12.23 -3.49 -25.92
N SER A 760 -13.46 -3.22 -26.37
CA SER A 760 -13.94 -1.84 -26.44
C SER A 760 -14.24 -1.28 -25.03
N TRP A 761 -14.11 0.05 -24.87
CA TRP A 761 -14.51 0.70 -23.62
C TRP A 761 -15.94 0.36 -23.18
N LYS A 762 -16.88 0.34 -24.15
CA LYS A 762 -18.28 0.00 -23.90
C LYS A 762 -18.45 -1.41 -23.37
N ASP A 763 -17.76 -2.38 -23.98
CA ASP A 763 -17.84 -3.78 -23.57
C ASP A 763 -17.13 -4.02 -22.24
N PHE A 764 -15.99 -3.35 -22.00
CA PHE A 764 -15.29 -3.36 -20.74
C PHE A 764 -16.16 -2.77 -19.62
N LEU A 765 -16.81 -1.62 -19.86
CA LEU A 765 -17.72 -1.02 -18.90
C LEU A 765 -18.95 -1.90 -18.63
N HIS A 766 -19.40 -2.70 -19.58
CA HIS A 766 -20.54 -3.63 -19.41
C HIS A 766 -20.13 -4.92 -18.70
N LYS A 767 -19.07 -5.60 -19.18
CA LYS A 767 -18.57 -6.86 -18.60
C LYS A 767 -17.91 -6.62 -17.23
N GLY A 768 -17.18 -5.52 -17.10
CA GLY A 768 -16.52 -5.08 -15.87
C GLY A 768 -15.12 -5.64 -15.66
N TYR A 769 -14.64 -6.57 -16.48
CA TYR A 769 -13.30 -7.11 -16.37
C TYR A 769 -12.78 -7.65 -17.70
N TYR A 770 -11.47 -7.80 -17.75
CA TYR A 770 -10.76 -8.50 -18.83
C TYR A 770 -9.67 -9.38 -18.22
N VAL A 771 -9.65 -10.65 -18.59
CA VAL A 771 -8.63 -11.61 -18.17
C VAL A 771 -7.51 -11.58 -19.21
N VAL A 772 -6.33 -11.13 -18.82
CA VAL A 772 -5.16 -11.11 -19.68
C VAL A 772 -4.72 -12.55 -19.95
N PRO A 773 -4.58 -12.98 -21.22
CA PRO A 773 -4.09 -14.32 -21.53
C PRO A 773 -2.73 -14.59 -20.88
N PRO A 774 -2.51 -15.78 -20.32
CA PRO A 774 -1.19 -16.15 -19.82
C PRO A 774 -0.21 -16.32 -20.97
N LEU A 775 1.08 -16.24 -20.68
CA LEU A 775 2.11 -16.59 -21.66
C LEU A 775 1.98 -18.05 -22.08
N PRO A 776 2.07 -18.37 -23.37
CA PRO A 776 2.15 -19.74 -23.85
C PRO A 776 3.43 -20.40 -23.32
N GLU A 777 3.44 -21.73 -23.21
CA GLU A 777 4.56 -22.47 -22.60
C GLU A 777 5.90 -22.13 -23.27
N GLU A 778 5.91 -21.97 -24.58
CA GLU A 778 7.09 -21.63 -25.38
C GLU A 778 7.51 -20.14 -25.26
N GLY A 779 6.65 -19.29 -24.79
CA GLY A 779 6.87 -17.85 -24.65
C GLY A 779 7.01 -17.37 -23.20
N ARG A 780 7.13 -18.31 -22.22
CA ARG A 780 7.28 -17.95 -20.81
C ARG A 780 8.63 -17.29 -20.55
N ASP A 781 8.62 -16.36 -19.63
CA ASP A 781 9.85 -15.74 -19.19
C ASP A 781 10.81 -16.81 -18.65
N PRO A 782 12.12 -16.67 -18.89
CA PRO A 782 13.14 -17.56 -18.34
C PRO A 782 13.12 -17.59 -16.80
N VAL A 783 13.65 -18.66 -16.22
CA VAL A 783 13.79 -18.77 -14.77
C VAL A 783 14.78 -17.71 -14.26
N SER A 784 14.36 -16.94 -13.27
CA SER A 784 15.17 -15.90 -12.63
C SER A 784 16.52 -16.43 -12.15
N TYR A 785 17.53 -15.60 -12.30
CA TYR A 785 18.94 -15.92 -11.99
C TYR A 785 19.55 -17.13 -12.74
N ARG A 786 18.81 -17.82 -13.59
CA ARG A 786 19.35 -18.93 -14.39
C ARG A 786 20.46 -18.44 -15.31
N TRP A 787 20.24 -17.31 -15.96
CA TRP A 787 21.23 -16.63 -16.80
C TRP A 787 22.54 -16.35 -16.03
N PHE A 788 22.42 -15.87 -14.79
CA PHE A 788 23.55 -15.55 -13.94
C PHE A 788 24.29 -16.81 -13.49
N ALA A 789 23.56 -17.85 -13.08
CA ALA A 789 24.15 -19.13 -12.69
C ALA A 789 24.94 -19.81 -13.83
N GLU A 790 24.48 -19.65 -15.07
CA GLU A 790 25.03 -20.28 -16.28
C GLU A 790 26.04 -19.41 -17.05
N ASP A 791 26.38 -18.23 -16.54
CA ASP A 791 27.27 -17.26 -17.20
C ASP A 791 26.78 -16.81 -18.58
N ARG A 792 25.53 -16.50 -18.68
CA ARG A 792 24.90 -16.03 -19.90
C ARG A 792 24.53 -14.55 -19.81
N LEU A 793 24.21 -13.95 -20.94
CA LEU A 793 23.55 -12.66 -20.94
C LEU A 793 22.21 -12.75 -20.21
N LYS A 794 21.82 -11.68 -19.56
CA LYS A 794 20.53 -11.60 -18.89
C LYS A 794 19.39 -11.81 -19.88
N ASP A 795 18.58 -12.81 -19.64
CA ASP A 795 17.47 -13.24 -20.49
C ASP A 795 16.09 -13.03 -19.83
N THR A 796 16.07 -12.60 -18.59
CA THR A 796 14.83 -12.19 -17.92
C THR A 796 14.48 -10.73 -18.21
N PRO A 797 13.19 -10.39 -18.27
CA PRO A 797 12.76 -9.01 -18.50
C PRO A 797 13.35 -8.02 -17.50
N GLU A 798 13.71 -6.85 -17.99
CA GLU A 798 14.14 -5.73 -17.16
C GLU A 798 13.11 -4.60 -17.25
N LEU A 799 12.76 -4.03 -16.12
CA LEU A 799 11.87 -2.88 -16.07
C LEU A 799 12.49 -1.59 -16.55
N THR A 800 13.77 -1.44 -16.30
CA THR A 800 14.59 -0.38 -16.84
C THR A 800 15.73 -1.03 -17.58
N PRO A 801 15.52 -1.43 -18.83
CA PRO A 801 16.58 -2.03 -19.62
C PRO A 801 17.75 -1.06 -19.73
N LEU A 802 18.94 -1.60 -19.62
CA LEU A 802 20.17 -0.83 -19.86
C LEU A 802 20.19 -0.33 -21.30
N PRO A 803 20.78 0.87 -21.57
CA PRO A 803 20.97 1.33 -22.92
C PRO A 803 21.73 0.30 -23.76
N ALA A 804 21.43 0.25 -25.07
CA ALA A 804 22.03 -0.74 -25.97
C ALA A 804 23.54 -0.60 -26.17
N ASP A 805 24.10 0.56 -25.81
CA ASP A 805 25.54 0.85 -25.85
C ASP A 805 26.30 0.40 -24.59
N TYR A 806 25.60 -0.13 -23.56
CA TYR A 806 26.24 -0.79 -22.45
C TYR A 806 26.89 -2.10 -22.91
N GLY A 807 28.12 -2.34 -22.50
CA GLY A 807 28.85 -3.53 -22.87
C GLY A 807 28.22 -4.82 -22.33
N GLU A 808 28.55 -5.96 -22.95
CA GLU A 808 28.02 -7.29 -22.55
C GLU A 808 28.24 -7.60 -21.07
N GLU A 809 29.31 -7.11 -20.49
CA GLU A 809 29.65 -7.30 -19.08
C GLU A 809 28.52 -6.84 -18.13
N TRP A 810 27.86 -5.73 -18.47
CA TRP A 810 26.73 -5.22 -17.71
C TRP A 810 25.49 -6.10 -17.82
N HIS A 811 25.34 -6.81 -18.94
CA HIS A 811 24.24 -7.75 -19.16
C HIS A 811 24.56 -9.16 -18.64
N ARG A 812 25.81 -9.43 -18.24
CA ARG A 812 26.23 -10.67 -17.58
C ARG A 812 26.30 -10.56 -16.06
N GLY A 813 26.23 -9.36 -15.52
CA GLY A 813 26.41 -9.06 -14.11
C GLY A 813 25.15 -8.67 -13.39
N LEU A 814 25.15 -8.86 -12.08
CA LEU A 814 24.19 -8.28 -11.17
C LEU A 814 24.45 -6.78 -11.00
N GLN A 815 23.51 -6.05 -10.42
CA GLN A 815 23.64 -4.60 -10.17
C GLN A 815 24.49 -4.28 -8.92
N THR A 816 25.47 -5.10 -8.62
CA THR A 816 26.52 -4.86 -7.64
C THR A 816 27.72 -4.21 -8.33
N GLN A 817 28.66 -3.66 -7.58
CA GLN A 817 29.85 -3.06 -8.15
C GLN A 817 30.74 -4.10 -8.85
N SER A 818 30.78 -5.32 -8.36
CA SER A 818 31.54 -6.43 -8.95
C SER A 818 30.80 -7.14 -10.10
N GLY A 819 29.52 -6.88 -10.29
CA GLY A 819 28.64 -7.66 -11.16
C GLY A 819 28.31 -9.06 -10.62
N LYS A 820 28.76 -9.39 -9.42
CA LYS A 820 28.61 -10.70 -8.77
C LYS A 820 27.87 -10.60 -7.45
N LEU A 821 27.55 -11.73 -6.84
CA LEU A 821 27.11 -11.79 -5.45
C LEU A 821 28.31 -11.43 -4.54
N GLU A 822 28.08 -10.57 -3.57
CA GLU A 822 29.16 -10.03 -2.73
C GLU A 822 29.01 -10.49 -1.27
N PHE A 823 29.91 -11.34 -0.78
CA PHE A 823 30.02 -11.66 0.65
C PHE A 823 30.63 -10.50 1.44
N GLU A 824 31.59 -9.79 0.85
CA GLU A 824 32.03 -8.47 1.31
C GLU A 824 31.46 -7.42 0.36
N SER A 825 30.53 -6.61 0.86
CA SER A 825 29.84 -5.60 0.06
C SER A 825 30.77 -4.48 -0.34
N SER A 826 31.00 -4.30 -1.64
CA SER A 826 31.81 -3.22 -2.19
C SER A 826 31.21 -1.83 -1.93
N SER A 827 29.87 -1.72 -1.94
CA SER A 827 29.18 -0.45 -1.67
C SER A 827 29.31 -0.04 -0.21
N LEU A 828 29.11 -0.95 0.74
CA LEU A 828 29.29 -0.67 2.16
C LEU A 828 30.75 -0.32 2.47
N LYS A 829 31.68 -1.10 1.93
CA LYS A 829 33.12 -0.84 2.10
C LYS A 829 33.56 0.53 1.57
N ARG A 830 32.90 1.00 0.50
CA ARG A 830 33.23 2.29 -0.12
C ARG A 830 32.60 3.48 0.62
N PHE A 831 31.32 3.35 1.01
CA PHE A 831 30.55 4.50 1.48
C PHE A 831 30.45 4.57 3.00
N ASP A 832 30.62 3.43 3.71
CA ASP A 832 30.49 3.37 5.16
C ASP A 832 31.25 2.19 5.77
N PRO A 833 32.61 2.14 5.59
CA PRO A 833 33.40 0.97 5.95
C PRO A 833 33.41 0.66 7.45
N ASP A 834 33.23 1.68 8.29
CA ASP A 834 33.35 1.60 9.75
C ASP A 834 31.97 1.54 10.45
N ASP A 835 30.87 1.29 9.71
CA ASP A 835 29.54 1.20 10.28
C ASP A 835 29.42 -0.07 11.15
N PRO A 836 29.32 0.08 12.50
CA PRO A 836 29.21 -1.08 13.38
C PRO A 836 27.85 -1.81 13.27
N GLU A 837 26.84 -1.11 12.76
CA GLU A 837 25.50 -1.70 12.58
C GLU A 837 25.30 -2.33 11.20
N ARG A 838 26.19 -2.02 10.23
CA ARG A 838 26.14 -2.56 8.87
C ARG A 838 27.55 -2.69 8.26
N PRO A 839 28.47 -3.47 8.89
CA PRO A 839 29.81 -3.65 8.36
C PRO A 839 29.81 -4.29 6.96
N PRO A 840 30.91 -4.17 6.17
CA PRO A 840 30.97 -4.70 4.80
C PRO A 840 30.66 -6.19 4.65
N ILE A 841 31.02 -7.02 5.62
CA ILE A 841 30.62 -8.45 5.69
C ILE A 841 29.41 -8.60 6.63
N MET A 842 28.59 -9.61 6.38
CA MET A 842 27.52 -9.98 7.31
C MET A 842 28.15 -10.58 8.57
N THR A 843 27.82 -10.02 9.72
CA THR A 843 28.27 -10.46 11.04
C THR A 843 27.10 -10.72 11.98
N TYR A 844 27.34 -11.36 13.10
CA TYR A 844 26.37 -11.46 14.20
C TYR A 844 26.45 -10.20 15.04
N ARG A 845 25.28 -9.63 15.34
CA ARG A 845 25.11 -8.56 16.31
C ARG A 845 24.01 -8.95 17.31
N GLU A 846 24.23 -8.55 18.54
CA GLU A 846 23.19 -8.68 19.55
C GLU A 846 22.06 -7.68 19.32
N SER A 847 20.82 -8.12 19.57
CA SER A 847 19.69 -7.21 19.55
C SER A 847 19.75 -6.24 20.71
N TRP A 848 19.57 -4.96 20.44
CA TRP A 848 19.58 -3.92 21.49
C TRP A 848 18.34 -3.97 22.40
N GLU A 849 17.27 -4.69 22.04
CA GLU A 849 16.22 -5.19 22.93
C GLU A 849 16.13 -6.71 22.80
N GLY A 850 16.86 -7.42 23.63
CA GLY A 850 16.96 -8.87 23.65
C GLY A 850 17.63 -9.35 24.94
N PRO A 851 17.91 -10.66 25.08
CA PRO A 851 18.50 -11.21 26.32
C PRO A 851 19.85 -10.60 26.74
N HIS A 852 20.63 -10.11 25.79
CA HIS A 852 21.93 -9.47 26.06
C HIS A 852 21.79 -8.04 26.62
N ALA A 853 20.64 -7.40 26.49
CA ALA A 853 20.34 -6.12 27.13
C ALA A 853 20.00 -6.32 28.61
N ALA A 854 20.96 -6.79 29.42
CA ALA A 854 20.76 -7.38 30.74
C ALA A 854 19.91 -6.54 31.71
N GLU A 855 20.12 -5.22 31.78
CA GLU A 855 19.34 -4.32 32.62
C GLU A 855 17.88 -4.27 32.18
N LEU A 856 17.64 -4.06 30.88
CA LEU A 856 16.29 -3.99 30.33
C LEU A 856 15.59 -5.35 30.40
N PHE A 857 16.32 -6.43 30.11
CA PHE A 857 15.81 -7.80 30.15
C PHE A 857 15.43 -8.25 31.58
N SER A 858 16.14 -7.75 32.59
CA SER A 858 15.77 -8.03 33.98
C SER A 858 14.42 -7.42 34.37
N ARG A 859 14.03 -6.32 33.76
CA ARG A 859 12.74 -5.64 33.97
C ARG A 859 11.63 -6.15 33.07
N TYR A 860 11.98 -6.53 31.84
CA TYR A 860 11.06 -6.93 30.76
C TYR A 860 11.58 -8.21 30.08
N PRO A 861 11.35 -9.40 30.70
CA PRO A 861 12.01 -10.64 30.27
C PRO A 861 11.35 -11.34 29.08
N LEU A 862 10.27 -10.80 28.54
CA LEU A 862 9.56 -11.39 27.40
C LEU A 862 9.81 -10.58 26.13
N GLN A 863 10.01 -11.28 25.02
CA GLN A 863 10.17 -10.66 23.70
C GLN A 863 8.83 -10.61 22.97
N LEU A 864 8.37 -9.43 22.57
CA LEU A 864 7.16 -9.26 21.77
C LEU A 864 7.46 -9.45 20.29
N VAL A 865 6.67 -10.29 19.61
CA VAL A 865 6.60 -10.37 18.16
C VAL A 865 5.21 -9.94 17.69
N SER A 866 5.18 -9.02 16.70
CA SER A 866 3.95 -8.37 16.25
C SER A 866 3.82 -8.43 14.72
N PRO A 867 3.49 -9.61 14.14
CA PRO A 867 3.26 -9.74 12.71
C PRO A 867 1.91 -9.14 12.28
N HIS A 868 1.69 -9.05 10.96
CA HIS A 868 0.40 -8.66 10.39
C HIS A 868 -0.70 -9.67 10.73
N PRO A 869 -1.92 -9.20 11.06
CA PRO A 869 -3.05 -10.07 11.34
C PRO A 869 -3.57 -10.77 10.07
N ARG A 870 -4.12 -11.97 10.25
CA ARG A 870 -4.66 -12.77 9.14
C ARG A 870 -5.95 -12.20 8.55
N TYR A 871 -6.79 -11.61 9.37
CA TYR A 871 -8.12 -11.14 9.00
C TYR A 871 -8.27 -9.62 9.01
N SER A 872 -7.16 -8.91 9.04
CA SER A 872 -7.14 -7.47 8.91
C SER A 872 -6.04 -7.04 7.93
N PHE A 873 -6.28 -5.97 7.20
CA PHE A 873 -5.25 -5.31 6.41
C PHE A 873 -4.87 -4.00 7.08
N HIS A 874 -3.74 -4.04 7.77
CA HIS A 874 -3.44 -2.93 8.66
C HIS A 874 -4.69 -2.63 9.51
N THR A 875 -5.11 -1.38 9.59
CA THR A 875 -6.30 -1.00 10.37
C THR A 875 -7.65 -1.23 9.66
N GLN A 876 -7.68 -1.70 8.41
CA GLN A 876 -8.88 -1.59 7.59
C GLN A 876 -10.03 -2.52 7.95
N GLN A 877 -9.74 -3.79 8.21
CA GLN A 877 -10.78 -4.77 8.58
C GLN A 877 -10.94 -4.90 10.08
N ASP A 878 -10.03 -4.31 10.85
CA ASP A 878 -10.07 -4.42 12.29
C ASP A 878 -11.17 -3.55 12.89
N ALA A 879 -11.83 -4.06 13.89
CA ALA A 879 -12.99 -3.44 14.53
C ALA A 879 -14.11 -3.10 13.53
N LYS A 880 -14.63 -1.91 13.49
CA LYS A 880 -15.60 -1.38 12.52
C LYS A 880 -16.86 -2.25 12.38
N HIS A 881 -17.20 -3.03 13.39
CA HIS A 881 -18.32 -3.99 13.37
C HIS A 881 -18.27 -4.90 12.13
N GLY A 882 -17.06 -5.21 11.66
CA GLY A 882 -16.84 -6.09 10.53
C GLY A 882 -17.15 -7.56 10.88
N ALA A 883 -17.65 -8.31 9.90
CA ALA A 883 -18.00 -9.74 10.09
C ALA A 883 -16.81 -10.61 10.52
N LEU A 884 -15.57 -10.17 10.26
CA LEU A 884 -14.36 -10.91 10.66
C LEU A 884 -13.98 -10.71 12.13
N ASN A 885 -14.58 -9.76 12.83
CA ASN A 885 -14.32 -9.60 14.27
C ASN A 885 -14.84 -10.78 15.10
N ASP A 886 -15.83 -11.52 14.58
CA ASP A 886 -16.36 -12.71 15.23
C ASP A 886 -15.48 -13.96 15.00
N VAL A 887 -14.46 -13.85 14.16
CA VAL A 887 -13.45 -14.89 13.99
C VAL A 887 -12.38 -14.70 15.05
N VAL A 888 -12.31 -15.63 16.00
CA VAL A 888 -11.37 -15.58 17.14
C VAL A 888 -9.95 -15.90 16.66
N ASP A 889 -9.27 -14.90 16.15
CA ASP A 889 -7.86 -14.98 15.74
C ASP A 889 -7.04 -13.81 16.32
N HIS A 890 -7.52 -12.58 16.20
CA HIS A 890 -6.85 -11.40 16.74
C HIS A 890 -7.66 -10.65 17.79
N ARG A 891 -8.98 -10.84 17.82
CA ARG A 891 -9.89 -10.24 18.82
C ARG A 891 -10.81 -11.27 19.44
N VAL A 892 -11.21 -11.02 20.68
CA VAL A 892 -12.26 -11.74 21.39
C VAL A 892 -13.16 -10.76 22.12
N PHE A 893 -14.46 -11.03 22.12
CA PHE A 893 -15.43 -10.25 22.86
C PHE A 893 -15.45 -10.67 24.32
N VAL A 894 -15.22 -9.72 25.22
CA VAL A 894 -15.35 -9.91 26.67
C VAL A 894 -16.59 -9.16 27.14
N SER A 895 -17.55 -9.87 27.72
CA SER A 895 -18.77 -9.29 28.29
C SER A 895 -18.44 -8.34 29.41
N GLY A 896 -19.06 -7.17 29.43
CA GLY A 896 -18.93 -6.23 30.53
C GLY A 896 -19.55 -6.77 31.83
N ARG A 897 -18.99 -6.38 32.97
CA ARG A 897 -19.59 -6.63 34.30
C ARG A 897 -20.48 -5.46 34.68
N ASP A 898 -21.50 -5.72 35.47
CA ASP A 898 -22.34 -4.71 36.13
C ASP A 898 -23.01 -3.69 35.20
N GLY A 899 -23.54 -4.18 34.03
CA GLY A 899 -24.31 -3.36 33.13
C GLY A 899 -23.49 -2.55 32.11
N ASN A 900 -22.18 -2.64 32.13
CA ASN A 900 -21.31 -2.09 31.09
C ASN A 900 -21.41 -2.92 29.81
N LYS A 901 -21.35 -2.23 28.66
CA LYS A 901 -21.24 -2.92 27.37
C LYS A 901 -19.91 -3.69 27.31
N GLY A 902 -19.91 -4.90 26.76
CA GLY A 902 -18.70 -5.66 26.50
C GLY A 902 -17.77 -4.96 25.51
N HIS A 903 -16.54 -5.42 25.42
CA HIS A 903 -15.51 -4.87 24.56
C HIS A 903 -14.80 -5.99 23.80
N TYR A 904 -14.34 -5.68 22.55
CA TYR A 904 -13.49 -6.55 21.76
C TYR A 904 -12.04 -6.25 22.08
N TYR A 905 -11.37 -7.12 22.81
CA TYR A 905 -9.94 -7.02 23.12
C TYR A 905 -9.11 -7.79 22.10
N TRP A 906 -7.91 -7.30 21.81
CA TRP A 906 -6.92 -8.06 21.06
C TRP A 906 -6.41 -9.25 21.87
N ILE A 907 -5.97 -10.30 21.18
CA ILE A 907 -5.41 -11.51 21.76
C ILE A 907 -3.90 -11.39 21.85
N ALA A 908 -3.33 -11.68 23.00
CA ALA A 908 -1.91 -11.92 23.18
C ALA A 908 -1.70 -13.41 23.46
N ARG A 909 -0.88 -14.07 22.66
CA ARG A 909 -0.54 -15.50 22.79
C ARG A 909 0.70 -15.64 23.65
N LEU A 910 0.60 -16.47 24.68
CA LEU A 910 1.68 -16.77 25.61
C LEU A 910 1.90 -18.28 25.68
N ASN A 911 3.16 -18.67 25.90
CA ASN A 911 3.42 -20.05 26.29
C ASN A 911 2.84 -20.34 27.68
N PRO A 912 2.23 -21.51 27.93
CA PRO A 912 1.69 -21.87 29.25
C PRO A 912 2.72 -21.73 30.39
N THR A 913 4.00 -21.99 30.14
CA THR A 913 5.07 -21.84 31.13
C THR A 913 5.20 -20.37 31.59
N ASP A 914 5.20 -19.43 30.65
CA ASP A 914 5.33 -18.01 30.95
C ASP A 914 4.09 -17.44 31.63
N ALA A 915 2.91 -17.91 31.20
CA ALA A 915 1.63 -17.53 31.77
C ALA A 915 1.47 -18.01 33.24
N HIS A 916 1.76 -19.28 33.49
CA HIS A 916 1.67 -19.86 34.84
C HIS A 916 2.63 -19.22 35.81
N ALA A 917 3.85 -18.85 35.39
CA ALA A 917 4.81 -18.12 36.20
C ALA A 917 4.30 -16.73 36.65
N ARG A 918 3.23 -16.23 36.03
CA ARG A 918 2.58 -14.93 36.26
C ARG A 918 1.13 -15.04 36.77
N ASP A 919 0.72 -16.26 37.17
CA ASP A 919 -0.65 -16.55 37.61
C ASP A 919 -1.72 -16.15 36.56
N ILE A 920 -1.40 -16.27 35.29
CA ILE A 920 -2.27 -15.94 34.16
C ILE A 920 -2.93 -17.23 33.63
N GLY A 921 -4.26 -17.21 33.55
CA GLY A 921 -5.07 -18.26 32.96
C GLY A 921 -5.56 -17.93 31.55
N GLU A 922 -6.09 -18.94 30.85
CA GLU A 922 -6.73 -18.75 29.56
C GLU A 922 -7.89 -17.75 29.64
N ASN A 923 -7.99 -16.80 28.71
CA ASN A 923 -8.97 -15.72 28.66
C ASN A 923 -8.91 -14.68 29.79
N ASP A 924 -7.87 -14.66 30.60
CA ASP A 924 -7.65 -13.55 31.51
C ASP A 924 -7.39 -12.25 30.75
N LEU A 925 -7.91 -11.14 31.27
CA LEU A 925 -7.44 -9.83 30.85
C LEU A 925 -6.03 -9.60 31.43
N ILE A 926 -5.13 -9.19 30.56
CA ILE A 926 -3.72 -8.98 30.85
C ILE A 926 -3.25 -7.61 30.36
N ARG A 927 -2.26 -7.08 30.99
CA ARG A 927 -1.52 -5.90 30.59
C ARG A 927 -0.15 -6.29 30.06
N LEU A 928 0.14 -5.95 28.82
CA LEU A 928 1.48 -5.98 28.24
C LEU A 928 2.08 -4.59 28.41
N PHE A 929 3.29 -4.48 28.94
CA PHE A 929 3.86 -3.15 29.20
C PHE A 929 5.39 -3.11 29.17
N ASN A 930 5.90 -1.90 28.97
CA ASN A 930 7.29 -1.49 29.14
C ASN A 930 7.36 0.02 29.41
N ASP A 931 8.56 0.62 29.34
CA ASP A 931 8.74 2.07 29.60
C ASP A 931 8.00 2.98 28.61
N ARG A 932 7.56 2.48 27.44
CA ARG A 932 6.83 3.24 26.41
C ARG A 932 5.32 3.30 26.66
N GLY A 933 4.77 2.39 27.44
CA GLY A 933 3.35 2.35 27.76
C GLY A 933 2.83 0.96 28.08
N GLY A 934 1.51 0.80 28.05
CA GLY A 934 0.82 -0.46 28.30
C GLY A 934 -0.35 -0.68 27.35
N VAL A 935 -0.66 -1.97 27.13
CA VAL A 935 -1.77 -2.41 26.28
C VAL A 935 -2.53 -3.53 26.97
N ILE A 936 -3.85 -3.42 27.00
CA ILE A 936 -4.72 -4.43 27.61
C ILE A 936 -5.19 -5.41 26.53
N CYS A 937 -4.89 -6.69 26.73
CA CYS A 937 -5.23 -7.79 25.84
C CYS A 937 -5.92 -8.92 26.60
N VAL A 938 -6.40 -9.92 25.85
CA VAL A 938 -6.84 -11.20 26.40
C VAL A 938 -5.75 -12.24 26.20
N ALA A 939 -5.40 -12.97 27.25
CA ALA A 939 -4.45 -14.06 27.20
C ALA A 939 -5.01 -15.26 26.42
N HIS A 940 -4.24 -15.76 25.48
CA HIS A 940 -4.47 -17.07 24.85
C HIS A 940 -3.25 -17.96 25.05
N LEU A 941 -3.42 -19.04 25.81
CA LEU A 941 -2.33 -19.92 26.17
C LEU A 941 -2.08 -20.96 25.08
N THR A 942 -0.87 -21.05 24.56
CA THR A 942 -0.56 -21.98 23.46
C THR A 942 0.92 -22.37 23.43
N GLU A 943 1.18 -23.64 23.22
CA GLU A 943 2.52 -24.17 22.96
C GLU A 943 3.07 -23.82 21.57
N ARG A 944 2.26 -23.19 20.73
CA ARG A 944 2.70 -22.69 19.42
C ARG A 944 3.66 -21.49 19.51
N VAL A 945 3.73 -20.85 20.65
CA VAL A 945 4.70 -19.78 20.95
C VAL A 945 5.79 -20.36 21.83
N ARG A 946 7.05 -20.12 21.47
CA ARG A 946 8.15 -20.58 22.32
C ARG A 946 8.13 -19.88 23.69
N PRO A 947 8.61 -20.51 24.77
CA PRO A 947 8.81 -19.82 26.06
C PRO A 947 9.70 -18.59 25.93
N GLY A 948 9.36 -17.52 26.65
CA GLY A 948 10.03 -16.22 26.61
C GLY A 948 9.58 -15.29 25.49
N VAL A 949 8.55 -15.69 24.70
CA VAL A 949 8.00 -14.88 23.61
C VAL A 949 6.50 -14.65 23.80
N VAL A 950 6.05 -13.44 23.52
CA VAL A 950 4.64 -13.06 23.41
C VAL A 950 4.34 -12.72 21.97
N HIS A 951 3.27 -13.28 21.44
CA HIS A 951 2.81 -13.00 20.07
C HIS A 951 1.49 -12.25 20.11
N SER A 952 1.46 -11.05 19.55
CA SER A 952 0.23 -10.30 19.31
C SER A 952 0.35 -9.57 17.98
N TYR A 953 -0.75 -9.50 17.20
CA TYR A 953 -0.69 -8.83 15.90
C TYR A 953 -0.56 -7.32 16.02
N GLU A 954 0.01 -6.68 15.01
CA GLU A 954 0.09 -5.23 14.85
C GLU A 954 -1.19 -4.66 14.18
N SER A 955 -1.31 -3.33 14.11
CA SER A 955 -2.31 -2.63 13.30
C SER A 955 -3.74 -2.63 13.84
N SER A 956 -3.91 -2.46 15.15
CA SER A 956 -5.23 -2.15 15.68
C SER A 956 -5.78 -0.84 15.10
N ALA A 957 -7.04 -0.86 14.65
CA ALA A 957 -7.75 0.33 14.19
C ALA A 957 -8.22 1.22 15.35
N ILE A 958 -8.25 0.66 16.56
CA ILE A 958 -8.73 1.35 17.75
C ILE A 958 -7.54 1.85 18.55
N TYR A 959 -7.60 3.11 18.95
CA TYR A 959 -6.80 3.67 20.03
C TYR A 959 -7.77 4.19 21.08
N GLU A 960 -7.80 3.52 22.22
CA GLU A 960 -8.77 3.77 23.30
C GLU A 960 -8.05 3.74 24.66
N PRO A 961 -7.36 4.83 25.00
CA PRO A 961 -6.67 4.95 26.28
C PRO A 961 -7.67 4.96 27.45
N VAL A 962 -7.32 4.28 28.54
CA VAL A 962 -8.14 4.23 29.76
C VAL A 962 -8.08 5.54 30.56
N GLY A 963 -7.14 6.42 30.25
CA GLY A 963 -6.95 7.76 30.82
C GLY A 963 -6.57 8.77 29.73
N ALA A 964 -5.60 9.63 30.00
CA ALA A 964 -5.14 10.62 29.03
C ALA A 964 -4.46 9.98 27.82
N PRO A 965 -4.78 10.41 26.58
CA PRO A 965 -4.10 9.95 25.37
C PRO A 965 -2.58 10.22 25.44
N GLY A 966 -1.77 9.22 25.07
CA GLY A 966 -0.32 9.31 25.07
C GLY A 966 0.36 9.07 26.43
N GLU A 967 -0.41 8.85 27.50
CA GLU A 967 0.10 8.71 28.88
C GLU A 967 -0.45 7.49 29.62
N SER A 968 -1.58 6.92 29.17
CA SER A 968 -2.25 5.81 29.84
C SER A 968 -2.20 4.52 29.02
N ASP A 969 -2.55 3.41 29.68
CA ASP A 969 -2.71 2.12 29.00
C ASP A 969 -3.84 2.18 27.98
N ASP A 970 -3.66 1.46 26.88
CA ASP A 970 -4.64 1.36 25.78
C ASP A 970 -5.40 0.04 25.84
N ARG A 971 -6.71 0.08 25.76
CA ARG A 971 -7.56 -1.11 25.62
C ARG A 971 -7.99 -1.39 24.16
N GLY A 972 -7.57 -0.56 23.23
CA GLY A 972 -7.80 -0.76 21.80
C GLY A 972 -6.97 -1.90 21.19
N GLY A 973 -5.91 -2.34 21.91
CA GLY A 973 -5.06 -3.44 21.47
C GLY A 973 -3.90 -3.02 20.58
N CYS A 974 -3.52 -1.75 20.57
CA CYS A 974 -2.43 -1.24 19.75
C CYS A 974 -1.05 -1.59 20.33
N VAL A 975 -0.57 -2.81 20.11
CA VAL A 975 0.75 -3.27 20.63
C VAL A 975 1.92 -2.44 20.09
N ASN A 976 1.74 -1.64 19.06
CA ASN A 976 2.75 -0.70 18.57
C ASN A 976 3.06 0.42 19.57
N ILE A 977 2.27 0.62 20.62
CA ILE A 977 2.63 1.45 21.78
C ILE A 977 3.93 0.96 22.41
N LEU A 978 4.15 -0.35 22.44
CA LEU A 978 5.27 -1.00 23.13
C LEU A 978 6.54 -1.06 22.27
N THR A 979 6.40 -0.96 20.93
CA THR A 979 7.53 -1.16 20.02
C THR A 979 8.40 0.09 19.93
N PRO A 980 9.73 -0.07 19.72
CA PRO A 980 10.67 1.04 19.82
C PRO A 980 10.68 1.94 18.59
N SER A 981 10.80 3.25 18.77
CA SER A 981 10.99 4.26 17.73
C SER A 981 12.44 4.46 17.29
N ARG A 982 13.36 3.65 17.82
CA ARG A 982 14.74 3.62 17.36
C ARG A 982 14.78 3.13 15.90
N MET A 983 15.60 3.79 15.07
CA MET A 983 15.84 3.33 13.70
C MET A 983 16.48 1.95 13.70
N LEU A 984 16.15 1.14 12.69
CA LEU A 984 16.70 -0.20 12.47
C LEU A 984 18.24 -0.22 12.52
N ILE A 985 18.86 0.73 11.84
CA ILE A 985 20.27 1.08 11.92
C ILE A 985 20.38 2.60 11.94
N HIS A 986 21.49 3.14 12.42
CA HIS A 986 21.65 4.59 12.62
C HIS A 986 21.57 5.41 11.32
N ARG A 987 21.75 4.80 10.16
CA ARG A 987 21.62 5.43 8.83
C ARG A 987 20.45 4.92 8.02
N SER A 988 19.31 4.76 8.67
CA SER A 988 18.06 4.40 8.00
C SER A 988 16.88 5.11 8.67
N HIS A 989 15.71 5.00 8.10
CA HIS A 989 14.46 5.28 8.81
C HIS A 989 13.53 4.07 8.79
N GLY A 990 14.10 2.87 8.68
CA GLY A 990 13.39 1.61 8.87
C GLY A 990 13.07 1.35 10.33
N MET A 991 12.03 0.55 10.57
CA MET A 991 11.57 0.18 11.91
C MET A 991 12.18 -1.15 12.34
N ALA A 992 12.31 -1.36 13.66
CA ALA A 992 12.69 -2.62 14.27
C ALA A 992 11.63 -3.08 15.29
N ALA A 993 10.37 -3.13 14.86
CA ALA A 993 9.22 -3.41 15.70
C ALA A 993 9.29 -4.74 16.47
N ASN A 994 9.98 -5.74 15.92
CA ASN A 994 10.14 -7.06 16.54
C ASN A 994 11.40 -7.19 17.42
N SER A 995 12.09 -6.09 17.69
CA SER A 995 13.07 -6.02 18.80
C SER A 995 12.45 -5.23 19.94
N CYS A 996 11.61 -5.89 20.74
CA CYS A 996 10.79 -5.27 21.76
C CYS A 996 10.71 -6.16 23.00
N LEU A 997 11.19 -5.65 24.13
CA LEU A 997 11.07 -6.30 25.43
C LEU A 997 9.86 -5.77 26.19
N ILE A 998 9.12 -6.69 26.84
CA ILE A 998 7.92 -6.40 27.60
C ILE A 998 7.85 -7.25 28.87
N GLU A 999 7.00 -6.84 29.79
CA GLU A 999 6.48 -7.70 30.86
C GLU A 999 4.96 -7.83 30.69
N VAL A 1000 4.40 -8.88 31.27
CA VAL A 1000 2.97 -9.18 31.25
C VAL A 1000 2.47 -9.43 32.66
N GLU A 1001 1.38 -8.79 33.02
CA GLU A 1001 0.72 -8.99 34.30
C GLU A 1001 -0.80 -9.13 34.12
N LYS A 1002 -1.46 -9.72 35.11
CA LYS A 1002 -2.92 -9.81 35.14
C LYS A 1002 -3.50 -8.40 35.29
N TRP A 1003 -4.42 -8.03 34.37
CA TRP A 1003 -5.13 -6.76 34.46
C TRP A 1003 -6.25 -6.85 35.50
N VAL A 1004 -6.17 -6.01 36.48
CA VAL A 1004 -7.24 -5.81 37.47
C VAL A 1004 -7.78 -4.41 37.25
N ASP A 1005 -9.07 -4.31 36.82
CA ASP A 1005 -9.72 -3.01 36.73
C ASP A 1005 -9.52 -2.23 38.03
N ALA A 1006 -8.66 -1.24 37.99
CA ALA A 1006 -8.58 -0.28 39.06
C ALA A 1006 -9.93 0.45 39.09
N ALA A 1007 -10.65 0.34 40.20
CA ALA A 1007 -11.84 1.17 40.41
C ALA A 1007 -11.48 2.62 40.08
N PRO A 1008 -12.34 3.40 39.34
CA PRO A 1008 -12.02 4.78 39.02
C PRO A 1008 -11.56 5.47 40.32
N ARG A 1009 -10.34 5.94 40.35
CA ARG A 1009 -9.87 6.83 41.44
C ARG A 1009 -10.76 8.07 41.38
N ALA A 1010 -11.58 8.20 42.45
CA ALA A 1010 -12.57 9.25 42.61
C ALA A 1010 -11.98 10.65 42.47
#